data_6a08a136442bcc5d54d59219096fca1f
#
_entry.id   6a08a136442bcc5d54d59219096fca1f
#
_cell.length_a   1.000
_cell.length_b   1.000
_cell.length_c   1.000
_cell.angle_alpha   90.00
_cell.angle_beta   90.00
_cell.angle_gamma   90.00
#
_symmetry.space_group_name_H-M   'P 1'
#
loop_
_entity.id
_entity.type
_entity.pdbx_description
1 polymer ?
#
loop_
_entity_poly.entity_id
_entity_poly.type
_entity_poly.pdbx_seq_one_letter_code
_entity_poly.pdbx_strand_id
1 'polypeptide(L)'
;MTIPETDADLALKFAPFTSEIELPFYKALSNFKIDVDRLDDSTRPVLGLYEHRLTTSPEASCRMQILGDALTSGNVPAGFIRAEGKIKNFNTIESFKNADKTAIMRTAAKQIWDAINDSTIFSIPSLLASFTIISFADLKKYKFTYWFAFPALHSTPVWTRNATEKPSQLSGMETSALAEAYGTWRYCTDVREHGFFLAKRVRPDKAPRKISSNPEISEPNNIGFEWEIGSLRNFESGFFENTAPIDQFIAFVDPSTYPDNPGWMLRNLLVLIKKRFKINKAQILCYRETHSRRCEARSLVLLLETDNLTLQPDLMPTATGWERNRYGKIAPTSIDLGQYMDPQILASSAVELNTKLIKWRIAPNLDLERIKATKCLLLGAGTLGTYVARLLLGWNVRTITFVDNATVSYSNPVRQPLFNFDDCINGGSRKALVAAEALKKIYPGVNSSGYAITVPMLGHPFLDEKQSQDDFKILERLIDDHDAIFLLMDTRESRWLPTVMGKAKSKLVLNAALGFDSWVVMRHGIFPSEEDGLAPLGCYFCNDVVVPVDSVKDQTLDQQCTVTRPGIAPIASAQLVELLSSILQHPLGPHAPAPKMSPQNGSRIEYERDPPDHPLGIIPHQIRGFAATFQNIIVSGQSYDCCSACSPKITDEFKQSGWDFVKRALSDESYIPNLSGLAEVQKLAEIVSKDLDWSENEGSDDSLGE
;
A
#
# COMPACT_ATOMS: atom_id res chain seq x y z
N MET A 1 20.41 -30.08 -61.23
CA MET A 1 20.23 -28.62 -61.36
C MET A 1 19.68 -28.09 -60.02
N THR A 2 20.55 -27.59 -59.19
CA THR A 2 20.18 -26.92 -57.93
C THR A 2 19.59 -25.53 -58.29
N ILE A 3 18.35 -25.30 -57.89
CA ILE A 3 17.70 -23.99 -57.99
C ILE A 3 18.56 -23.00 -57.19
N PRO A 4 18.98 -21.86 -57.75
CA PRO A 4 19.74 -20.89 -56.96
C PRO A 4 18.85 -20.38 -55.81
N GLU A 5 19.35 -20.49 -54.59
CA GLU A 5 18.69 -19.89 -53.39
C GLU A 5 18.50 -18.40 -53.65
N THR A 6 17.29 -17.91 -53.45
CA THR A 6 16.98 -16.49 -53.60
C THR A 6 17.56 -15.72 -52.38
N ASP A 7 17.89 -14.46 -52.53
CA ASP A 7 18.36 -13.57 -51.42
C ASP A 7 17.52 -13.68 -50.14
N ALA A 8 16.25 -14.09 -50.26
CA ALA A 8 15.34 -14.33 -49.13
C ALA A 8 15.68 -15.57 -48.29
N ASP A 9 16.37 -16.55 -48.88
CA ASP A 9 16.77 -17.80 -48.20
C ASP A 9 18.07 -17.66 -47.40
N LEU A 10 18.88 -16.64 -47.74
CA LEU A 10 20.12 -16.30 -47.02
C LEU A 10 19.89 -15.40 -45.79
N ALA A 11 18.74 -14.81 -45.69
CA ALA A 11 18.39 -13.94 -44.55
C ALA A 11 18.34 -14.73 -43.25
N LEU A 12 19.00 -14.22 -42.21
CA LEU A 12 19.00 -14.83 -40.88
C LEU A 12 17.62 -14.65 -40.22
N LYS A 13 16.89 -15.74 -40.02
CA LYS A 13 15.62 -15.78 -39.30
C LYS A 13 15.86 -16.08 -37.82
N PHE A 14 15.12 -15.40 -36.94
CA PHE A 14 15.24 -15.57 -35.48
C PHE A 14 14.01 -16.27 -34.92
N ALA A 15 14.20 -17.06 -33.88
CA ALA A 15 13.11 -17.67 -33.14
C ALA A 15 12.28 -16.59 -32.42
N PRO A 16 10.95 -16.76 -32.33
CA PRO A 16 10.11 -15.90 -31.52
C PRO A 16 10.51 -15.94 -30.04
N PHE A 17 10.30 -14.83 -29.33
CA PHE A 17 10.60 -14.69 -27.92
C PHE A 17 9.31 -14.47 -27.12
N THR A 18 9.30 -14.95 -25.88
CA THR A 18 8.18 -14.82 -24.95
C THR A 18 8.66 -14.52 -23.54
N SER A 19 7.81 -13.86 -22.75
CA SER A 19 8.02 -13.68 -21.33
C SER A 19 7.18 -14.66 -20.52
N GLU A 20 7.71 -15.07 -19.36
CA GLU A 20 7.01 -15.88 -18.38
C GLU A 20 7.21 -15.23 -17.00
N ILE A 21 6.16 -14.62 -16.46
CA ILE A 21 6.20 -13.95 -15.16
C ILE A 21 5.47 -14.82 -14.14
N GLU A 22 6.16 -15.20 -13.07
CA GLU A 22 5.56 -15.98 -11.99
C GLU A 22 4.54 -15.21 -11.19
N LEU A 23 3.52 -15.89 -10.66
CA LEU A 23 2.50 -15.27 -9.81
C LEU A 23 3.08 -14.56 -8.58
N PRO A 24 4.08 -15.10 -7.85
CA PRO A 24 4.70 -14.41 -6.72
C PRO A 24 5.33 -13.07 -7.07
N PHE A 25 5.79 -12.86 -8.32
CA PHE A 25 6.35 -11.60 -8.79
C PHE A 25 5.35 -10.45 -8.69
N TYR A 26 4.08 -10.69 -9.06
CA TYR A 26 3.03 -9.66 -9.00
C TYR A 26 2.75 -9.23 -7.56
N LYS A 27 2.82 -10.18 -6.61
CA LYS A 27 2.70 -9.86 -5.17
C LYS A 27 3.90 -9.03 -4.70
N ALA A 28 5.12 -9.42 -5.09
CA ALA A 28 6.32 -8.64 -4.78
C ALA A 28 6.25 -7.23 -5.36
N LEU A 29 5.84 -7.08 -6.63
CA LEU A 29 5.66 -5.77 -7.28
C LEU A 29 4.62 -4.90 -6.55
N SER A 30 3.51 -5.49 -6.09
CA SER A 30 2.50 -4.78 -5.29
C SER A 30 3.06 -4.28 -3.98
N ASN A 31 3.77 -5.13 -3.24
CA ASN A 31 4.39 -4.77 -1.98
C ASN A 31 5.44 -3.67 -2.18
N PHE A 32 6.29 -3.80 -3.20
CA PHE A 32 7.25 -2.75 -3.56
C PHE A 32 6.57 -1.42 -3.86
N LYS A 33 5.48 -1.45 -4.63
CA LYS A 33 4.73 -0.22 -4.96
C LYS A 33 4.11 0.42 -3.72
N ILE A 34 3.58 -0.38 -2.80
CA ILE A 34 2.92 0.12 -1.58
C ILE A 34 3.94 0.61 -0.55
N ASP A 35 5.00 -0.15 -0.31
CA ASP A 35 5.86 0.07 0.85
C ASP A 35 7.11 0.90 0.52
N VAL A 36 7.61 0.82 -0.73
CA VAL A 36 8.86 1.45 -1.16
C VAL A 36 8.61 2.58 -2.15
N ASP A 37 8.04 2.28 -3.33
CA ASP A 37 7.91 3.25 -4.44
C ASP A 37 6.87 4.31 -4.18
N ARG A 38 5.73 3.91 -3.63
CA ARG A 38 4.59 4.80 -3.38
C ARG A 38 4.17 5.54 -4.65
N LEU A 39 4.53 6.83 -4.77
CA LEU A 39 4.26 7.67 -5.95
C LEU A 39 5.44 7.75 -6.92
N ASP A 40 6.61 7.24 -6.56
CA ASP A 40 7.75 7.14 -7.48
C ASP A 40 7.42 6.12 -8.58
N ASP A 41 7.62 6.53 -9.84
CA ASP A 41 7.47 5.69 -11.02
C ASP A 41 8.81 5.56 -11.80
N SER A 42 9.92 5.83 -11.15
CA SER A 42 11.25 5.62 -11.70
C SER A 42 11.47 4.14 -12.06
N THR A 43 12.42 3.90 -12.96
CA THR A 43 12.74 2.52 -13.38
C THR A 43 13.53 1.78 -12.32
N ARG A 44 13.19 0.51 -12.09
CA ARG A 44 13.90 -0.41 -11.20
C ARG A 44 14.56 -1.54 -11.94
N PRO A 45 15.71 -2.05 -11.45
CA PRO A 45 16.30 -3.27 -11.97
C PRO A 45 15.42 -4.48 -11.67
N VAL A 46 15.41 -5.44 -12.59
CA VAL A 46 14.71 -6.73 -12.47
C VAL A 46 15.62 -7.83 -13.01
N LEU A 47 15.79 -8.89 -12.24
CA LEU A 47 16.53 -10.05 -12.69
C LEU A 47 15.69 -10.89 -13.67
N GLY A 48 16.21 -11.10 -14.87
CA GLY A 48 15.66 -12.07 -15.82
C GLY A 48 16.51 -13.32 -15.87
N LEU A 49 15.87 -14.45 -16.11
CA LEU A 49 16.51 -15.73 -16.24
C LEU A 49 16.06 -16.41 -17.51
N TYR A 50 16.97 -17.09 -18.19
CA TYR A 50 16.64 -17.93 -19.32
C TYR A 50 17.48 -19.21 -19.34
N GLU A 51 16.97 -20.22 -20.02
CA GLU A 51 17.63 -21.50 -20.19
C GLU A 51 17.24 -22.12 -21.53
N HIS A 52 18.03 -23.02 -22.03
CA HIS A 52 17.58 -23.89 -23.10
C HIS A 52 16.67 -24.98 -22.52
N ARG A 53 15.41 -25.03 -22.96
CA ARG A 53 14.44 -26.05 -22.54
C ARG A 53 14.31 -27.17 -23.57
N LEU A 54 14.16 -28.37 -23.07
CA LEU A 54 14.02 -29.60 -23.89
C LEU A 54 12.61 -29.78 -24.46
N THR A 55 11.80 -28.71 -24.52
CA THR A 55 10.43 -28.84 -25.05
C THR A 55 10.46 -28.84 -26.57
N THR A 56 9.63 -29.67 -27.16
CA THR A 56 9.43 -29.73 -28.62
C THR A 56 8.42 -28.68 -29.11
N SER A 57 7.79 -27.92 -28.22
CA SER A 57 6.82 -26.90 -28.59
C SER A 57 7.52 -25.61 -29.03
N PRO A 58 7.35 -25.17 -30.27
CA PRO A 58 7.87 -23.89 -30.75
C PRO A 58 7.36 -22.70 -29.95
N GLU A 59 6.14 -22.79 -29.39
CA GLU A 59 5.53 -21.71 -28.57
C GLU A 59 6.29 -21.42 -27.27
N ALA A 60 7.13 -22.37 -26.82
CA ALA A 60 7.95 -22.24 -25.63
C ALA A 60 9.36 -21.70 -25.91
N SER A 61 9.66 -21.30 -27.14
CA SER A 61 10.98 -20.85 -27.55
C SER A 61 11.38 -19.51 -26.94
N CYS A 62 12.68 -19.33 -26.66
CA CYS A 62 13.29 -18.09 -26.19
C CYS A 62 12.53 -17.45 -25.02
N ARG A 63 12.20 -18.24 -24.00
CA ARG A 63 11.41 -17.82 -22.85
C ARG A 63 12.28 -17.09 -21.82
N MET A 64 11.92 -15.83 -21.51
CA MET A 64 12.50 -15.07 -20.41
C MET A 64 11.63 -15.24 -19.16
N GLN A 65 12.21 -15.74 -18.08
CA GLN A 65 11.54 -15.99 -16.82
C GLN A 65 11.80 -14.89 -15.84
N ILE A 66 10.74 -14.43 -15.18
CA ILE A 66 10.79 -13.45 -14.09
C ILE A 66 10.23 -14.14 -12.83
N LEU A 67 11.14 -14.50 -11.93
CA LEU A 67 10.78 -15.21 -10.71
C LEU A 67 10.19 -14.26 -9.64
N GLY A 68 9.61 -14.84 -8.60
CA GLY A 68 8.98 -14.09 -7.53
C GLY A 68 9.90 -13.13 -6.79
N ASP A 69 11.19 -13.44 -6.70
CA ASP A 69 12.22 -12.65 -6.03
C ASP A 69 13.04 -11.74 -6.96
N ALA A 70 12.69 -11.68 -8.24
CA ALA A 70 13.43 -10.95 -9.28
C ALA A 70 13.67 -9.45 -9.00
N LEU A 71 12.90 -8.84 -8.08
CA LEU A 71 13.07 -7.44 -7.64
C LEU A 71 14.06 -7.29 -6.47
N THR A 72 14.38 -8.37 -5.75
CA THR A 72 15.13 -8.33 -4.48
C THR A 72 16.38 -9.19 -4.49
N SER A 73 16.39 -10.26 -5.28
CA SER A 73 17.47 -11.23 -5.33
C SER A 73 18.34 -11.05 -6.56
N GLY A 74 19.65 -11.19 -6.39
CA GLY A 74 20.60 -11.34 -7.51
C GLY A 74 20.98 -12.78 -7.77
N ASN A 75 20.35 -13.75 -7.08
CA ASN A 75 20.72 -15.16 -7.17
C ASN A 75 20.25 -15.79 -8.48
N VAL A 76 21.16 -16.53 -9.14
CA VAL A 76 20.88 -17.26 -10.37
C VAL A 76 20.88 -18.76 -10.05
N PRO A 77 19.72 -19.44 -10.15
CA PRO A 77 19.63 -20.87 -9.90
C PRO A 77 20.52 -21.67 -10.89
N ALA A 78 20.93 -22.87 -10.47
CA ALA A 78 21.71 -23.74 -11.32
C ALA A 78 20.96 -24.07 -12.62
N GLY A 79 21.67 -24.01 -13.74
CA GLY A 79 21.11 -24.24 -15.08
C GLY A 79 20.59 -22.98 -15.77
N PHE A 80 20.31 -21.92 -15.04
CA PHE A 80 19.83 -20.66 -15.62
C PHE A 80 20.97 -19.71 -15.99
N ILE A 81 20.66 -18.87 -16.96
CA ILE A 81 21.51 -17.76 -17.43
C ILE A 81 20.82 -16.45 -17.05
N ARG A 82 21.64 -15.51 -16.59
CA ARG A 82 21.21 -14.18 -16.17
C ARG A 82 20.94 -13.25 -17.36
N ALA A 83 19.91 -12.43 -17.22
CA ALA A 83 19.60 -11.30 -18.11
C ALA A 83 19.32 -10.04 -17.28
N GLU A 84 19.74 -8.88 -17.77
CA GLU A 84 19.56 -7.60 -17.09
C GLU A 84 18.27 -6.93 -17.54
N GLY A 85 17.33 -6.78 -16.61
CA GLY A 85 16.03 -6.17 -16.89
C GLY A 85 15.79 -4.87 -16.14
N LYS A 86 14.81 -4.10 -16.65
CA LYS A 86 14.27 -2.91 -16.00
C LYS A 86 12.75 -2.94 -16.06
N ILE A 87 12.11 -2.51 -14.96
CA ILE A 87 10.67 -2.31 -14.90
C ILE A 87 10.35 -0.86 -14.56
N LYS A 88 9.40 -0.27 -15.29
CA LYS A 88 8.74 0.99 -14.95
C LYS A 88 7.28 0.72 -14.65
N ASN A 89 6.84 0.98 -13.41
CA ASN A 89 5.45 0.79 -12.99
C ASN A 89 4.74 2.13 -12.87
N PHE A 90 3.88 2.44 -13.84
CA PHE A 90 3.18 3.71 -13.92
C PHE A 90 2.13 3.87 -12.84
N ASN A 91 1.93 5.12 -12.37
CA ASN A 91 0.95 5.45 -11.33
C ASN A 91 -0.50 5.48 -11.83
N THR A 92 -0.72 5.75 -13.13
CA THR A 92 -2.05 5.84 -13.73
C THR A 92 -2.14 5.00 -15.00
N ILE A 93 -3.34 4.53 -15.28
CA ILE A 93 -3.60 3.78 -16.52
C ILE A 93 -3.45 4.66 -17.76
N GLU A 94 -3.75 5.95 -17.64
CA GLU A 94 -3.60 6.92 -18.71
C GLU A 94 -2.12 7.12 -19.07
N SER A 95 -1.24 7.33 -18.07
CA SER A 95 0.20 7.44 -18.27
C SER A 95 0.78 6.17 -18.91
N PHE A 96 0.31 4.99 -18.48
CA PHE A 96 0.69 3.71 -19.07
C PHE A 96 0.26 3.58 -20.53
N LYS A 97 -0.99 3.94 -20.87
CA LYS A 97 -1.52 3.86 -22.23
C LYS A 97 -0.82 4.84 -23.17
N ASN A 98 -0.56 6.06 -22.70
CA ASN A 98 0.04 7.16 -23.46
C ASN A 98 1.58 7.11 -23.46
N ALA A 99 2.21 6.12 -22.81
CA ALA A 99 3.66 5.98 -22.79
C ALA A 99 4.22 5.85 -24.21
N ASP A 100 5.22 6.66 -24.53
CA ASP A 100 5.94 6.57 -25.82
C ASP A 100 6.80 5.30 -25.88
N LYS A 101 6.24 4.26 -26.45
CA LYS A 101 6.88 2.96 -26.60
C LYS A 101 8.11 3.01 -27.51
N THR A 102 8.17 3.95 -28.45
CA THR A 102 9.31 4.14 -29.34
C THR A 102 10.48 4.75 -28.58
N ALA A 103 10.24 5.79 -27.79
CA ALA A 103 11.25 6.38 -26.93
C ALA A 103 11.78 5.40 -25.88
N ILE A 104 10.88 4.61 -25.25
CA ILE A 104 11.26 3.58 -24.27
C ILE A 104 12.15 2.52 -24.90
N MET A 105 11.76 1.99 -26.06
CA MET A 105 12.58 1.01 -26.82
C MET A 105 13.93 1.59 -27.18
N ARG A 106 13.98 2.84 -27.67
CA ARG A 106 15.21 3.52 -28.02
C ARG A 106 16.12 3.71 -26.79
N THR A 107 15.57 4.07 -25.65
CA THR A 107 16.33 4.21 -24.39
C THR A 107 16.90 2.87 -23.92
N ALA A 108 16.12 1.78 -23.98
CA ALA A 108 16.60 0.47 -23.61
C ALA A 108 17.68 -0.05 -24.57
N ALA A 109 17.50 0.14 -25.87
CA ALA A 109 18.51 -0.20 -26.88
C ALA A 109 19.78 0.64 -26.74
N LYS A 110 19.65 1.93 -26.38
CA LYS A 110 20.80 2.83 -26.14
C LYS A 110 21.69 2.32 -25.01
N GLN A 111 21.15 1.71 -23.96
CA GLN A 111 21.96 1.14 -22.88
C GLN A 111 22.88 0.01 -23.39
N ILE A 112 22.36 -0.86 -24.27
CA ILE A 112 23.18 -1.92 -24.89
C ILE A 112 24.25 -1.28 -25.78
N TRP A 113 23.87 -0.30 -26.60
CA TRP A 113 24.77 0.39 -27.51
C TRP A 113 25.88 1.14 -26.78
N ASP A 114 25.54 1.88 -25.71
CA ASP A 114 26.50 2.59 -24.87
C ASP A 114 27.48 1.59 -24.22
N ALA A 115 26.97 0.47 -23.66
CA ALA A 115 27.80 -0.58 -23.07
C ALA A 115 28.77 -1.24 -24.08
N ILE A 116 28.37 -1.37 -25.34
CA ILE A 116 29.25 -1.85 -26.43
C ILE A 116 30.35 -0.81 -26.69
N ASN A 117 30.05 0.48 -26.69
CA ASN A 117 30.99 1.54 -27.00
C ASN A 117 31.99 1.78 -25.87
N ASP A 118 31.56 1.81 -24.62
CA ASP A 118 32.37 2.12 -23.43
C ASP A 118 33.08 0.91 -22.82
N SER A 119 32.93 -0.27 -23.42
CA SER A 119 33.51 -1.55 -22.97
C SER A 119 32.84 -2.18 -21.72
N THR A 120 31.81 -1.57 -21.14
CA THR A 120 31.03 -2.16 -20.03
C THR A 120 30.48 -3.54 -20.40
N ILE A 121 30.17 -3.76 -21.68
CA ILE A 121 29.67 -5.02 -22.20
C ILE A 121 30.60 -6.21 -21.91
N PHE A 122 31.91 -6.01 -21.81
CA PHE A 122 32.88 -7.07 -21.51
C PHE A 122 32.90 -7.44 -20.01
N SER A 123 32.43 -6.55 -19.15
CA SER A 123 32.26 -6.82 -17.70
C SER A 123 30.87 -7.35 -17.39
N ILE A 124 29.89 -7.00 -18.22
CA ILE A 124 28.47 -7.37 -18.04
C ILE A 124 27.88 -7.86 -19.39
N PRO A 125 28.36 -8.98 -19.92
CA PRO A 125 27.82 -9.53 -21.19
C PRO A 125 26.33 -9.83 -21.17
N SER A 126 25.75 -10.09 -19.98
CA SER A 126 24.31 -10.28 -19.78
C SER A 126 23.44 -9.10 -20.28
N LEU A 127 24.02 -7.91 -20.48
CA LEU A 127 23.37 -6.78 -21.13
C LEU A 127 22.95 -7.06 -22.59
N LEU A 128 23.61 -7.99 -23.30
CA LEU A 128 23.21 -8.41 -24.65
C LEU A 128 21.84 -9.12 -24.64
N ALA A 129 21.41 -9.65 -23.51
CA ALA A 129 20.10 -10.28 -23.29
C ALA A 129 19.15 -9.38 -22.51
N SER A 130 19.37 -8.06 -22.46
CA SER A 130 18.56 -7.10 -21.69
C SER A 130 17.10 -7.10 -22.11
N PHE A 131 16.23 -6.79 -21.16
CA PHE A 131 14.80 -6.62 -21.39
C PHE A 131 14.24 -5.41 -20.63
N THR A 132 13.05 -4.98 -21.04
CA THR A 132 12.35 -3.87 -20.39
C THR A 132 10.88 -4.19 -20.23
N ILE A 133 10.35 -3.93 -19.03
CA ILE A 133 8.95 -4.07 -18.71
C ILE A 133 8.38 -2.69 -18.41
N ILE A 134 7.24 -2.35 -18.98
CA ILE A 134 6.41 -1.26 -18.51
C ILE A 134 5.10 -1.86 -18.01
N SER A 135 4.64 -1.40 -16.85
CA SER A 135 3.47 -1.98 -16.19
C SER A 135 2.59 -0.91 -15.55
N PHE A 136 1.35 -1.30 -15.36
CA PHE A 136 0.39 -0.63 -14.49
C PHE A 136 -0.26 -1.67 -13.60
N ALA A 137 -0.27 -1.42 -12.29
CA ALA A 137 -0.88 -2.27 -11.29
C ALA A 137 -2.12 -1.58 -10.69
N ASP A 138 -3.31 -2.10 -10.97
CA ASP A 138 -4.53 -1.74 -10.21
C ASP A 138 -4.52 -2.52 -8.89
N LEU A 139 -3.92 -1.90 -7.87
CA LEU A 139 -3.72 -2.52 -6.56
C LEU A 139 -5.02 -2.78 -5.78
N LYS A 140 -6.10 -2.07 -6.13
CA LYS A 140 -7.41 -2.30 -5.51
C LYS A 140 -8.11 -3.54 -6.05
N LYS A 141 -7.86 -3.87 -7.31
CA LYS A 141 -8.44 -5.02 -7.99
C LYS A 141 -7.47 -6.18 -8.17
N TYR A 142 -6.21 -5.99 -7.81
CA TYR A 142 -5.12 -6.93 -8.08
C TYR A 142 -5.05 -7.34 -9.56
N LYS A 143 -5.19 -6.33 -10.42
CA LYS A 143 -5.12 -6.49 -11.86
C LYS A 143 -3.88 -5.81 -12.40
N PHE A 144 -3.06 -6.57 -13.14
CA PHE A 144 -1.79 -6.11 -13.68
C PHE A 144 -1.87 -6.08 -15.19
N THR A 145 -1.37 -5.00 -15.79
CA THR A 145 -1.28 -4.85 -17.24
C THR A 145 0.15 -4.46 -17.58
N TYR A 146 0.79 -5.16 -18.52
CA TYR A 146 2.18 -4.89 -18.85
C TYR A 146 2.48 -5.05 -20.33
N TRP A 147 3.55 -4.40 -20.76
CA TRP A 147 4.26 -4.66 -21.99
C TRP A 147 5.65 -5.19 -21.66
N PHE A 148 6.08 -6.19 -22.40
CA PHE A 148 7.43 -6.73 -22.30
C PHE A 148 8.20 -6.45 -23.59
N ALA A 149 9.46 -6.04 -23.49
CA ALA A 149 10.30 -5.72 -24.63
C ALA A 149 11.67 -6.38 -24.49
N PHE A 150 12.15 -6.90 -25.61
CA PHE A 150 13.48 -7.49 -25.80
C PHE A 150 14.26 -6.63 -26.79
N PRO A 151 14.94 -5.55 -26.33
CA PRO A 151 15.64 -4.64 -27.24
C PRO A 151 16.65 -5.38 -28.11
N ALA A 152 16.39 -5.43 -29.41
CA ALA A 152 17.23 -6.07 -30.39
C ALA A 152 17.72 -5.02 -31.41
N LEU A 153 19.02 -4.81 -31.45
CA LEU A 153 19.69 -3.91 -32.38
C LEU A 153 19.77 -4.54 -33.76
N HIS A 154 19.53 -3.76 -34.81
CA HIS A 154 19.62 -4.20 -36.18
C HIS A 154 20.97 -3.77 -36.78
N SER A 155 21.88 -4.72 -37.04
CA SER A 155 23.15 -4.44 -37.70
C SER A 155 22.93 -3.90 -39.12
N THR A 156 23.65 -2.86 -39.50
CA THR A 156 23.69 -2.32 -40.85
C THR A 156 25.17 -2.20 -41.26
N PRO A 157 25.65 -2.95 -42.24
CA PRO A 157 24.93 -3.93 -43.11
C PRO A 157 24.45 -5.16 -42.35
N VAL A 158 23.48 -5.86 -42.95
CA VAL A 158 22.83 -7.05 -42.37
C VAL A 158 23.78 -8.25 -42.44
N TRP A 159 23.75 -9.07 -41.40
CA TRP A 159 24.44 -10.36 -41.43
C TRP A 159 23.56 -11.42 -42.14
N THR A 160 24.17 -12.17 -43.04
CA THR A 160 23.54 -13.24 -43.79
C THR A 160 24.25 -14.56 -43.53
N ARG A 161 23.56 -15.66 -43.80
CA ARG A 161 24.18 -16.99 -43.82
C ARG A 161 25.06 -17.12 -45.05
N ASN A 162 26.16 -17.82 -44.92
CA ASN A 162 27.01 -18.13 -46.09
C ASN A 162 26.23 -19.05 -47.05
N ALA A 163 26.17 -18.69 -48.32
CA ALA A 163 25.41 -19.41 -49.33
C ALA A 163 25.93 -20.84 -49.63
N THR A 164 27.20 -21.09 -49.32
CA THR A 164 27.86 -22.37 -49.63
C THR A 164 27.84 -23.38 -48.50
N GLU A 165 27.57 -22.94 -47.27
CA GLU A 165 27.61 -23.81 -46.08
C GLU A 165 26.26 -23.82 -45.33
N LYS A 166 25.69 -25.00 -45.20
CA LYS A 166 24.48 -25.18 -44.36
C LYS A 166 24.82 -25.14 -42.89
N PRO A 167 23.84 -24.76 -42.04
CA PRO A 167 24.01 -24.88 -40.60
C PRO A 167 24.50 -26.28 -40.22
N SER A 168 25.55 -26.37 -39.45
CA SER A 168 26.13 -27.63 -39.01
C SER A 168 25.88 -27.87 -37.52
N GLN A 169 25.88 -29.15 -37.14
CA GLN A 169 25.79 -29.57 -35.74
C GLN A 169 27.12 -30.23 -35.36
N LEU A 170 27.49 -30.09 -34.09
CA LEU A 170 28.62 -30.80 -33.51
C LEU A 170 28.28 -32.29 -33.38
N SER A 171 29.28 -33.18 -33.42
CA SER A 171 29.06 -34.58 -33.07
C SER A 171 28.73 -34.75 -31.59
N GLY A 172 28.11 -35.84 -31.17
CA GLY A 172 27.78 -36.10 -29.77
C GLY A 172 29.00 -36.11 -28.84
N MET A 173 30.18 -36.56 -29.32
CA MET A 173 31.42 -36.51 -28.56
C MET A 173 31.96 -35.09 -28.39
N GLU A 174 31.94 -34.29 -29.47
CA GLU A 174 32.36 -32.87 -29.42
C GLU A 174 31.45 -32.07 -28.48
N THR A 175 30.14 -32.35 -28.56
CA THR A 175 29.14 -31.71 -27.72
C THR A 175 29.34 -32.04 -26.24
N SER A 176 29.66 -33.29 -25.90
CA SER A 176 29.93 -33.71 -24.53
C SER A 176 31.18 -33.03 -23.97
N ALA A 177 32.26 -33.01 -24.75
CA ALA A 177 33.51 -32.33 -24.37
C ALA A 177 33.33 -30.79 -24.22
N LEU A 178 32.55 -30.18 -25.13
CA LEU A 178 32.22 -28.76 -25.05
C LEU A 178 31.41 -28.45 -23.78
N ALA A 179 30.40 -29.27 -23.42
CA ALA A 179 29.58 -29.07 -22.25
C ALA A 179 30.41 -29.18 -20.96
N GLU A 180 31.40 -30.05 -20.92
CA GLU A 180 32.34 -30.19 -19.79
C GLU A 180 33.27 -28.97 -19.66
N ALA A 181 33.87 -28.53 -20.76
CA ALA A 181 34.74 -27.35 -20.80
C ALA A 181 33.96 -26.07 -20.40
N TYR A 182 32.73 -25.90 -20.93
CA TYR A 182 31.85 -24.79 -20.58
C TYR A 182 31.45 -24.84 -19.09
N GLY A 183 31.12 -26.05 -18.58
CA GLY A 183 30.80 -26.20 -17.13
C GLY A 183 31.96 -25.80 -16.24
N THR A 184 33.20 -26.22 -16.60
CA THR A 184 34.40 -25.85 -15.83
C THR A 184 34.67 -24.34 -15.86
N TRP A 185 34.58 -23.72 -17.06
CA TRP A 185 34.75 -22.28 -17.24
C TRP A 185 33.71 -21.48 -16.43
N ARG A 186 32.46 -21.92 -16.47
CA ARG A 186 31.34 -21.30 -15.74
C ARG A 186 31.58 -21.25 -14.23
N TYR A 187 32.22 -22.26 -13.66
CA TYR A 187 32.55 -22.29 -12.22
C TYR A 187 33.56 -21.21 -11.81
N CYS A 188 34.40 -20.77 -12.73
CA CYS A 188 35.49 -19.84 -12.49
C CYS A 188 35.18 -18.39 -12.90
N THR A 189 33.98 -18.13 -13.45
CA THR A 189 33.63 -16.82 -14.01
C THR A 189 32.37 -16.24 -13.38
N ASP A 190 32.21 -14.91 -13.52
CA ASP A 190 31.05 -14.20 -13.03
C ASP A 190 29.77 -14.65 -13.75
N VAL A 191 28.69 -14.78 -13.02
CA VAL A 191 27.36 -15.21 -13.54
C VAL A 191 26.84 -14.34 -14.68
N ARG A 192 27.29 -13.07 -14.79
CA ARG A 192 26.96 -12.13 -15.86
C ARG A 192 27.63 -12.47 -17.19
N GLU A 193 28.70 -13.28 -17.18
CA GLU A 193 29.43 -13.69 -18.38
C GLU A 193 28.88 -14.97 -19.00
N HIS A 194 28.19 -15.82 -18.24
CA HIS A 194 27.80 -17.18 -18.64
C HIS A 194 26.98 -17.26 -19.93
N GLY A 195 26.24 -16.22 -20.29
CA GLY A 195 25.39 -16.20 -21.48
C GLY A 195 26.12 -16.03 -22.80
N PHE A 196 27.36 -15.53 -22.77
CA PHE A 196 28.14 -15.17 -23.99
C PHE A 196 29.61 -15.42 -23.74
N PHE A 197 30.24 -16.21 -24.66
CA PHE A 197 31.60 -16.65 -24.45
C PHE A 197 32.32 -16.89 -25.79
N LEU A 198 33.63 -17.10 -25.72
CA LEU A 198 34.46 -17.54 -26.83
C LEU A 198 34.78 -19.04 -26.66
N ALA A 199 34.91 -19.78 -27.76
CA ALA A 199 35.32 -21.17 -27.75
C ALA A 199 36.29 -21.43 -28.89
N LYS A 200 37.32 -22.21 -28.65
CA LYS A 200 38.25 -22.67 -29.71
C LYS A 200 38.61 -24.13 -29.53
N ARG A 201 38.90 -24.80 -30.64
CA ARG A 201 39.46 -26.16 -30.64
C ARG A 201 40.97 -26.06 -30.61
N VAL A 202 41.60 -26.56 -29.56
CA VAL A 202 43.05 -26.63 -29.43
C VAL A 202 43.51 -28.03 -29.82
N ARG A 203 44.22 -28.11 -30.93
CA ARG A 203 44.78 -29.38 -31.40
C ARG A 203 46.17 -29.59 -30.79
N PRO A 204 46.46 -30.73 -30.14
CA PRO A 204 47.79 -30.98 -29.61
C PRO A 204 48.78 -30.95 -30.77
N ASP A 205 49.88 -30.20 -30.57
CA ASP A 205 51.00 -30.23 -31.51
C ASP A 205 51.45 -31.67 -31.74
N LYS A 206 51.79 -32.01 -33.00
CA LYS A 206 52.23 -33.36 -33.39
C LYS A 206 53.57 -33.70 -32.69
N ALA A 207 53.54 -33.94 -31.39
CA ALA A 207 54.60 -34.64 -30.70
C ALA A 207 54.54 -36.13 -31.13
N PRO A 208 55.66 -36.74 -31.53
CA PRO A 208 55.66 -38.14 -31.98
C PRO A 208 55.21 -39.02 -30.80
N ARG A 209 54.01 -39.63 -30.93
CA ARG A 209 53.54 -40.61 -29.97
C ARG A 209 54.55 -41.73 -29.85
N LYS A 210 55.14 -41.89 -28.63
CA LYS A 210 55.76 -43.13 -28.26
C LYS A 210 54.69 -44.22 -28.29
N ILE A 211 54.74 -45.11 -29.24
CA ILE A 211 53.88 -46.28 -29.33
C ILE A 211 54.08 -47.11 -28.08
N SER A 212 53.18 -47.01 -27.13
CA SER A 212 53.07 -47.91 -26.01
C SER A 212 52.51 -49.25 -26.55
N SER A 213 53.29 -50.27 -26.35
CA SER A 213 53.05 -51.62 -26.87
C SER A 213 51.99 -52.42 -26.08
N ASN A 214 50.94 -51.83 -25.64
CA ASN A 214 49.81 -52.51 -25.02
C ASN A 214 48.53 -52.29 -25.82
N PRO A 215 47.98 -53.26 -26.51
CA PRO A 215 46.83 -53.11 -27.41
C PRO A 215 45.45 -53.13 -26.72
N GLU A 216 45.37 -53.14 -25.41
CA GLU A 216 44.10 -53.38 -24.70
C GLU A 216 43.48 -52.14 -24.01
N ILE A 217 44.02 -50.93 -24.17
CA ILE A 217 43.37 -49.72 -23.68
C ILE A 217 43.16 -48.76 -24.87
N SER A 218 42.15 -49.02 -25.68
CA SER A 218 41.57 -48.01 -26.55
C SER A 218 40.82 -47.01 -25.67
N GLU A 219 41.40 -45.83 -25.45
CA GLU A 219 40.65 -44.71 -24.82
C GLU A 219 39.46 -44.36 -25.74
N PRO A 220 38.22 -44.55 -25.28
CA PRO A 220 37.04 -44.41 -26.14
C PRO A 220 36.66 -42.98 -26.52
N ASN A 221 37.40 -41.93 -26.15
CA ASN A 221 36.96 -40.54 -26.29
C ASN A 221 37.98 -39.56 -26.92
N ASN A 222 38.88 -39.99 -27.79
CA ASN A 222 39.84 -39.05 -28.41
C ASN A 222 39.27 -38.37 -29.64
N ILE A 223 38.63 -37.17 -29.47
CA ILE A 223 38.15 -36.31 -30.57
C ILE A 223 39.27 -35.59 -31.32
N GLY A 224 40.54 -35.74 -30.89
CA GLY A 224 41.72 -35.17 -31.58
C GLY A 224 41.95 -33.67 -31.27
N PHE A 225 41.21 -33.05 -30.38
CA PHE A 225 41.38 -31.68 -29.90
C PHE A 225 40.72 -31.50 -28.51
N GLU A 226 41.06 -30.43 -27.86
CA GLU A 226 40.43 -29.98 -26.58
C GLU A 226 39.68 -28.68 -26.81
N TRP A 227 38.57 -28.46 -26.07
CA TRP A 227 37.88 -27.21 -26.07
C TRP A 227 38.49 -26.27 -25.04
N GLU A 228 38.83 -25.05 -25.43
CA GLU A 228 39.20 -23.95 -24.57
C GLU A 228 38.11 -22.90 -24.64
N ILE A 229 37.60 -22.48 -23.46
CA ILE A 229 36.54 -21.48 -23.33
C ILE A 229 37.10 -20.19 -22.70
N GLY A 230 36.68 -19.04 -23.23
CA GLY A 230 37.12 -17.74 -22.74
C GLY A 230 35.97 -16.71 -22.66
N SER A 231 36.15 -15.70 -21.83
CA SER A 231 35.23 -14.56 -21.74
C SER A 231 35.30 -13.71 -23.02
N LEU A 232 34.22 -12.98 -23.37
CA LEU A 232 34.22 -12.12 -24.58
C LEU A 232 35.35 -11.09 -24.59
N ARG A 233 35.79 -10.62 -23.43
CA ARG A 233 36.93 -9.69 -23.28
C ARG A 233 38.24 -10.26 -23.83
N ASN A 234 38.40 -11.58 -23.78
CA ASN A 234 39.61 -12.24 -24.18
C ASN A 234 39.83 -12.18 -25.71
N PHE A 235 38.82 -11.80 -26.52
CA PHE A 235 38.98 -11.56 -27.94
C PHE A 235 40.05 -10.44 -28.21
N GLU A 236 39.96 -9.33 -27.50
CA GLU A 236 40.86 -8.20 -27.66
C GLU A 236 42.30 -8.50 -27.12
N SER A 237 42.44 -9.51 -26.24
CA SER A 237 43.73 -9.99 -25.73
C SER A 237 44.30 -11.19 -26.47
N GLY A 238 43.81 -11.49 -27.68
CA GLY A 238 44.40 -12.47 -28.55
C GLY A 238 44.00 -13.92 -28.31
N PHE A 239 42.79 -14.17 -27.75
CA PHE A 239 42.29 -15.54 -27.48
C PHE A 239 42.34 -16.47 -28.69
N PHE A 240 42.16 -15.96 -29.91
CA PHE A 240 42.19 -16.72 -31.16
C PHE A 240 43.55 -16.66 -31.89
N GLU A 241 44.59 -16.09 -31.30
CA GLU A 241 45.90 -16.09 -31.88
C GLU A 241 46.38 -17.54 -32.13
N ASN A 242 46.99 -17.76 -33.28
CA ASN A 242 47.45 -19.09 -33.72
C ASN A 242 46.38 -20.19 -33.86
N THR A 243 45.10 -19.80 -33.87
CA THR A 243 43.96 -20.76 -34.07
C THR A 243 43.46 -20.62 -35.50
N ALA A 244 43.26 -21.74 -36.19
CA ALA A 244 42.69 -21.74 -37.56
C ALA A 244 41.25 -21.20 -37.53
N PRO A 245 40.77 -20.43 -38.52
CA PRO A 245 39.43 -19.86 -38.53
C PRO A 245 38.30 -20.86 -38.31
N ILE A 246 38.47 -22.11 -38.79
CA ILE A 246 37.49 -23.20 -38.64
C ILE A 246 37.39 -23.71 -37.18
N ASP A 247 38.38 -23.42 -36.36
CA ASP A 247 38.43 -23.82 -34.95
C ASP A 247 38.10 -22.68 -34.00
N GLN A 248 37.67 -21.48 -34.48
CA GLN A 248 37.30 -20.29 -33.72
C GLN A 248 35.79 -20.13 -33.68
N PHE A 249 35.20 -19.96 -32.48
CA PHE A 249 33.75 -19.81 -32.29
C PHE A 249 33.46 -18.64 -31.35
N ILE A 250 32.54 -17.77 -31.75
CA ILE A 250 31.90 -16.82 -30.87
C ILE A 250 30.56 -17.42 -30.46
N ALA A 251 30.33 -17.61 -29.17
CA ALA A 251 29.27 -18.44 -28.65
C ALA A 251 28.30 -17.64 -27.78
N PHE A 252 27.08 -18.09 -27.77
CA PHE A 252 26.07 -17.66 -26.79
C PHE A 252 25.17 -18.82 -26.40
N VAL A 253 24.65 -18.78 -25.15
CA VAL A 253 23.66 -19.75 -24.71
C VAL A 253 22.33 -19.39 -25.33
N ASP A 254 21.85 -20.31 -26.22
CA ASP A 254 20.70 -20.08 -27.07
C ASP A 254 19.44 -20.77 -26.51
N PRO A 255 18.43 -19.99 -26.00
CA PRO A 255 17.18 -20.57 -25.51
C PRO A 255 16.23 -21.03 -26.64
N SER A 256 16.62 -20.91 -27.90
CA SER A 256 15.77 -21.30 -29.04
C SER A 256 15.52 -22.80 -29.10
N THR A 257 14.26 -23.16 -29.29
CA THR A 257 13.81 -24.53 -29.56
C THR A 257 13.65 -24.85 -31.09
N TYR A 258 13.86 -23.84 -31.94
CA TYR A 258 13.80 -23.98 -33.39
C TYR A 258 15.10 -24.58 -33.91
N PRO A 259 15.04 -25.59 -34.81
CA PRO A 259 16.23 -26.26 -35.30
C PRO A 259 17.25 -25.30 -35.91
N ASP A 260 16.80 -24.42 -36.81
CA ASP A 260 17.66 -23.61 -37.67
C ASP A 260 17.65 -22.10 -37.28
N ASN A 261 16.79 -21.68 -36.39
CA ASN A 261 16.64 -20.26 -36.04
C ASN A 261 17.22 -19.99 -34.66
N PRO A 262 18.23 -19.10 -34.52
CA PRO A 262 18.80 -18.70 -33.25
C PRO A 262 17.87 -17.77 -32.48
N GLY A 263 18.11 -17.61 -31.18
CA GLY A 263 17.43 -16.68 -30.34
C GLY A 263 17.76 -15.21 -30.65
N TRP A 264 16.90 -14.32 -30.25
CA TRP A 264 16.93 -12.88 -30.55
C TRP A 264 18.21 -12.17 -30.09
N MET A 265 18.82 -12.62 -28.97
CA MET A 265 20.01 -11.98 -28.39
C MET A 265 21.24 -12.03 -29.32
N LEU A 266 21.25 -12.97 -30.30
CA LEU A 266 22.29 -12.98 -31.33
C LEU A 266 22.34 -11.67 -32.11
N ARG A 267 21.22 -10.93 -32.28
CA ARG A 267 21.23 -9.64 -32.97
C ARG A 267 22.16 -8.65 -32.27
N ASN A 268 22.12 -8.56 -30.92
CA ASN A 268 22.96 -7.69 -30.14
C ASN A 268 24.42 -8.14 -30.15
N LEU A 269 24.65 -9.46 -30.12
CA LEU A 269 26.00 -10.02 -30.24
C LEU A 269 26.63 -9.70 -31.61
N LEU A 270 25.87 -9.78 -32.70
CA LEU A 270 26.37 -9.43 -34.04
C LEU A 270 26.74 -7.96 -34.18
N VAL A 271 26.02 -7.05 -33.49
CA VAL A 271 26.40 -5.63 -33.42
C VAL A 271 27.71 -5.46 -32.65
N LEU A 272 27.88 -6.17 -31.52
CA LEU A 272 29.15 -6.17 -30.75
C LEU A 272 30.31 -6.65 -31.64
N ILE A 273 30.15 -7.81 -32.34
CA ILE A 273 31.15 -8.40 -33.21
C ILE A 273 31.57 -7.40 -34.29
N LYS A 274 30.61 -6.77 -34.96
CA LYS A 274 30.89 -5.79 -36.02
C LYS A 274 31.60 -4.55 -35.48
N LYS A 275 31.16 -4.02 -34.33
CA LYS A 275 31.65 -2.74 -33.75
C LYS A 275 33.01 -2.90 -33.08
N ARG A 276 33.19 -3.94 -32.25
CA ARG A 276 34.39 -4.12 -31.42
C ARG A 276 35.38 -5.09 -32.03
N PHE A 277 34.95 -6.23 -32.48
CA PHE A 277 35.88 -7.20 -33.05
C PHE A 277 36.28 -6.88 -34.49
N LYS A 278 35.50 -6.04 -35.20
CA LYS A 278 35.76 -5.53 -36.54
C LYS A 278 35.96 -6.65 -37.57
N ILE A 279 35.26 -7.77 -37.38
CA ILE A 279 35.30 -8.92 -38.33
C ILE A 279 34.00 -8.94 -39.13
N ASN A 280 34.10 -9.46 -40.38
CA ASN A 280 33.01 -9.53 -41.34
C ASN A 280 32.56 -10.98 -41.62
N LYS A 281 33.27 -11.96 -41.07
CA LYS A 281 32.94 -13.38 -41.12
C LYS A 281 33.14 -13.95 -39.72
N ALA A 282 32.14 -14.69 -39.21
CA ALA A 282 32.21 -15.31 -37.90
C ALA A 282 31.51 -16.66 -37.88
N GLN A 283 32.10 -17.63 -37.20
CA GLN A 283 31.39 -18.84 -36.79
C GLN A 283 30.70 -18.55 -35.47
N ILE A 284 29.38 -18.66 -35.48
CA ILE A 284 28.54 -18.45 -34.30
C ILE A 284 28.10 -19.81 -33.78
N LEU A 285 28.46 -20.10 -32.52
CA LEU A 285 28.01 -21.31 -31.83
C LEU A 285 26.78 -20.96 -30.97
N CYS A 286 25.61 -21.40 -31.41
CA CYS A 286 24.37 -21.34 -30.62
C CYS A 286 24.39 -22.54 -29.66
N TYR A 287 24.87 -22.31 -28.43
CA TYR A 287 25.03 -23.37 -27.43
C TYR A 287 23.67 -23.73 -26.81
N ARG A 288 23.24 -24.97 -26.97
CA ARG A 288 21.90 -25.46 -26.57
C ARG A 288 21.95 -26.71 -25.70
N GLU A 289 23.11 -26.99 -25.09
CA GLU A 289 23.27 -28.19 -24.30
C GLU A 289 22.82 -28.01 -22.86
N THR A 290 22.33 -29.09 -22.28
CA THR A 290 22.02 -29.18 -20.86
C THR A 290 22.87 -30.29 -20.23
N HIS A 291 23.20 -30.10 -18.93
CA HIS A 291 24.04 -31.08 -18.21
C HIS A 291 23.49 -32.51 -18.20
N SER A 292 22.17 -32.67 -18.25
CA SER A 292 21.48 -33.97 -18.23
C SER A 292 21.47 -34.70 -19.55
N ARG A 293 21.77 -34.04 -20.72
CA ARG A 293 21.70 -34.62 -22.06
C ARG A 293 22.86 -34.17 -22.94
N ARG A 294 24.08 -34.34 -22.42
CA ARG A 294 25.32 -33.93 -23.12
C ARG A 294 25.54 -34.59 -24.48
N CYS A 295 25.01 -35.79 -24.70
CA CYS A 295 25.24 -36.56 -25.92
C CYS A 295 24.24 -36.27 -27.06
N GLU A 296 23.19 -35.49 -26.80
CA GLU A 296 22.23 -35.09 -27.81
C GLU A 296 22.74 -33.80 -28.48
N ALA A 297 23.44 -33.89 -29.58
CA ALA A 297 23.98 -32.75 -30.32
C ALA A 297 22.85 -31.83 -30.79
N ARG A 298 22.61 -30.74 -30.06
CA ARG A 298 21.56 -29.73 -30.33
C ARG A 298 22.13 -28.37 -30.69
N SER A 299 23.38 -28.13 -30.30
CA SER A 299 24.07 -26.89 -30.62
C SER A 299 24.20 -26.69 -32.11
N LEU A 300 23.91 -25.46 -32.54
CA LEU A 300 23.90 -25.10 -33.96
C LEU A 300 25.14 -24.21 -34.23
N VAL A 301 25.88 -24.54 -35.28
CA VAL A 301 26.96 -23.69 -35.76
C VAL A 301 26.50 -22.98 -37.03
N LEU A 302 26.57 -21.66 -37.01
CA LEU A 302 26.23 -20.78 -38.13
C LEU A 302 27.49 -20.08 -38.65
N LEU A 303 27.76 -20.19 -39.91
CA LEU A 303 28.74 -19.35 -40.59
C LEU A 303 28.03 -18.11 -41.12
N LEU A 304 28.34 -16.96 -40.53
CA LEU A 304 27.72 -15.70 -40.89
C LEU A 304 28.71 -14.73 -41.51
N GLU A 305 28.25 -13.99 -42.51
CA GLU A 305 29.05 -12.97 -43.19
C GLU A 305 28.23 -11.67 -43.37
N THR A 306 28.95 -10.56 -43.47
CA THR A 306 28.38 -9.23 -43.70
C THR A 306 29.32 -8.45 -44.60
N ASP A 307 28.79 -7.42 -45.27
CA ASP A 307 29.59 -6.55 -46.12
C ASP A 307 30.68 -5.78 -45.34
N ASN A 308 31.76 -5.42 -46.04
CA ASN A 308 32.92 -4.70 -45.51
C ASN A 308 32.61 -3.24 -45.17
N LEU A 309 31.39 -2.75 -45.38
CA LEU A 309 31.02 -1.40 -45.00
C LEU A 309 31.21 -1.19 -43.48
N THR A 310 31.98 -0.17 -43.15
CA THR A 310 32.18 0.20 -41.76
C THR A 310 30.87 0.80 -41.18
N LEU A 311 30.48 0.35 -39.99
CA LEU A 311 29.41 1.02 -39.23
C LEU A 311 29.83 2.50 -39.07
N GLN A 312 28.89 3.45 -39.32
CA GLN A 312 29.13 4.84 -38.98
C GLN A 312 29.40 4.89 -37.47
N PRO A 313 30.54 5.50 -37.05
CA PRO A 313 31.04 5.31 -35.68
C PRO A 313 30.07 5.69 -34.56
N ASP A 314 29.20 6.65 -34.82
CA ASP A 314 28.40 7.31 -33.79
C ASP A 314 26.87 7.12 -33.95
N LEU A 315 26.41 6.41 -34.95
CA LEU A 315 24.98 6.21 -35.18
C LEU A 315 24.52 4.89 -34.54
N MET A 316 23.67 5.01 -33.50
CA MET A 316 23.04 3.86 -32.89
C MET A 316 22.12 3.14 -33.91
N PRO A 317 22.25 1.81 -34.08
CA PRO A 317 21.37 1.03 -34.93
C PRO A 317 19.91 1.15 -34.50
N THR A 318 18.98 0.95 -35.45
CA THR A 318 17.55 0.82 -35.13
C THR A 318 17.30 -0.39 -34.23
N ALA A 319 16.27 -0.33 -33.38
CA ALA A 319 15.94 -1.40 -32.46
C ALA A 319 14.45 -1.73 -32.50
N THR A 320 14.15 -3.01 -32.34
CA THR A 320 12.78 -3.54 -32.20
C THR A 320 12.75 -4.56 -31.07
N GLY A 321 11.57 -5.04 -30.68
CA GLY A 321 11.52 -6.14 -29.71
C GLY A 321 10.32 -6.14 -28.76
N TRP A 322 9.24 -5.39 -29.04
CA TRP A 322 8.01 -5.54 -28.27
C TRP A 322 7.42 -6.93 -28.47
N GLU A 323 7.09 -7.58 -27.36
CA GLU A 323 6.49 -8.92 -27.36
C GLU A 323 5.10 -8.91 -28.01
N ARG A 324 4.79 -9.98 -28.73
CA ARG A 324 3.45 -10.22 -29.24
C ARG A 324 2.67 -11.07 -28.25
N ASN A 325 1.42 -10.70 -28.03
CA ASN A 325 0.54 -11.49 -27.18
C ASN A 325 0.23 -12.86 -27.80
N ARG A 326 -0.46 -13.73 -27.06
CA ARG A 326 -0.89 -15.07 -27.51
C ARG A 326 -1.70 -15.10 -28.82
N TYR A 327 -2.20 -13.96 -29.28
CA TYR A 327 -2.92 -13.83 -30.55
C TYR A 327 -2.02 -13.28 -31.69
N GLY A 328 -0.72 -13.18 -31.47
CA GLY A 328 0.24 -12.65 -32.43
C GLY A 328 0.22 -11.14 -32.64
N LYS A 329 -0.58 -10.41 -31.85
CA LYS A 329 -0.71 -8.94 -31.93
C LYS A 329 0.24 -8.25 -30.94
N ILE A 330 0.78 -7.10 -31.34
CA ILE A 330 1.52 -6.21 -30.44
C ILE A 330 0.49 -5.49 -29.57
N ALA A 331 0.26 -6.03 -28.38
CA ALA A 331 -0.72 -5.51 -27.40
C ALA A 331 -0.27 -5.87 -25.97
N PRO A 332 -0.67 -5.09 -24.96
CA PRO A 332 -0.31 -5.38 -23.58
C PRO A 332 -0.95 -6.70 -23.12
N THR A 333 -0.27 -7.38 -22.21
CA THR A 333 -0.79 -8.55 -21.50
C THR A 333 -1.43 -8.09 -20.22
N SER A 334 -2.62 -8.62 -19.89
CA SER A 334 -3.35 -8.31 -18.65
C SER A 334 -3.60 -9.59 -17.87
N ILE A 335 -3.29 -9.55 -16.58
CA ILE A 335 -3.49 -10.65 -15.64
C ILE A 335 -4.36 -10.13 -14.51
N ASP A 336 -5.46 -10.84 -14.24
CA ASP A 336 -6.38 -10.55 -13.15
C ASP A 336 -6.21 -11.62 -12.06
N LEU A 337 -5.57 -11.23 -10.96
CA LEU A 337 -5.35 -12.10 -9.81
C LEU A 337 -6.42 -11.93 -8.74
N GLY A 338 -7.28 -10.89 -8.85
CA GLY A 338 -8.32 -10.60 -7.86
C GLY A 338 -9.28 -11.78 -7.65
N GLN A 339 -9.59 -12.50 -8.72
CA GLN A 339 -10.47 -13.68 -8.66
C GLN A 339 -9.89 -14.89 -7.90
N TYR A 340 -8.58 -14.92 -7.67
CA TYR A 340 -7.88 -15.98 -6.94
C TYR A 340 -7.52 -15.58 -5.50
N MET A 341 -7.83 -14.35 -5.08
CA MET A 341 -7.53 -13.85 -3.74
C MET A 341 -8.77 -13.91 -2.85
N ASP A 342 -8.53 -14.10 -1.54
CA ASP A 342 -9.59 -13.98 -0.53
C ASP A 342 -10.20 -12.55 -0.57
N PRO A 343 -11.52 -12.42 -0.79
CA PRO A 343 -12.21 -11.13 -0.81
C PRO A 343 -12.01 -10.28 0.46
N GLN A 344 -11.82 -10.92 1.62
CA GLN A 344 -11.57 -10.21 2.88
C GLN A 344 -10.18 -9.55 2.89
N ILE A 345 -9.16 -10.24 2.36
CA ILE A 345 -7.81 -9.68 2.21
C ILE A 345 -7.83 -8.53 1.21
N LEU A 346 -8.55 -8.67 0.09
CA LEU A 346 -8.70 -7.60 -0.90
C LEU A 346 -9.38 -6.36 -0.30
N ALA A 347 -10.47 -6.55 0.46
CA ALA A 347 -11.18 -5.46 1.13
C ALA A 347 -10.25 -4.73 2.12
N SER A 348 -9.50 -5.49 2.93
CA SER A 348 -8.54 -4.92 3.88
C SER A 348 -7.47 -4.09 3.19
N SER A 349 -6.83 -4.64 2.15
CA SER A 349 -5.80 -3.96 1.38
C SER A 349 -6.33 -2.68 0.70
N ALA A 350 -7.56 -2.73 0.17
CA ALA A 350 -8.19 -1.58 -0.49
C ALA A 350 -8.51 -0.44 0.49
N VAL A 351 -9.01 -0.77 1.69
CA VAL A 351 -9.28 0.23 2.75
C VAL A 351 -7.98 0.86 3.23
N GLU A 352 -6.95 0.06 3.49
CA GLU A 352 -5.63 0.58 3.89
C GLU A 352 -5.01 1.45 2.81
N LEU A 353 -5.14 1.10 1.55
CA LEU A 353 -4.60 1.89 0.44
C LEU A 353 -5.24 3.28 0.36
N ASN A 354 -6.55 3.42 0.67
CA ASN A 354 -7.21 4.73 0.68
C ASN A 354 -6.53 5.71 1.66
N THR A 355 -6.28 5.27 2.90
CA THR A 355 -5.61 6.11 3.92
C THR A 355 -4.13 6.32 3.60
N LYS A 356 -3.43 5.31 3.07
CA LYS A 356 -2.05 5.44 2.59
C LYS A 356 -1.93 6.46 1.46
N LEU A 357 -2.91 6.55 0.55
CA LEU A 357 -2.93 7.56 -0.51
C LEU A 357 -3.04 8.99 0.04
N ILE A 358 -3.82 9.21 1.11
CA ILE A 358 -3.87 10.50 1.80
C ILE A 358 -2.48 10.84 2.35
N LYS A 359 -1.86 9.91 3.07
CA LYS A 359 -0.50 10.06 3.61
C LYS A 359 0.51 10.41 2.52
N TRP A 360 0.56 9.66 1.44
CA TRP A 360 1.57 9.85 0.40
C TRP A 360 1.40 11.14 -0.38
N ARG A 361 0.16 11.61 -0.61
CA ARG A 361 -0.11 12.77 -1.45
C ARG A 361 -0.14 14.08 -0.71
N ILE A 362 -0.66 14.09 0.51
CA ILE A 362 -1.03 15.33 1.21
C ILE A 362 -0.35 15.44 2.58
N ALA A 363 -0.35 14.37 3.38
CA ALA A 363 0.06 14.41 4.78
C ALA A 363 1.10 13.31 5.08
N PRO A 364 2.37 13.48 4.65
CA PRO A 364 3.40 12.43 4.78
C PRO A 364 3.69 12.03 6.23
N ASN A 365 3.47 12.93 7.19
CA ASN A 365 3.70 12.70 8.62
C ASN A 365 2.51 12.02 9.33
N LEU A 366 1.43 11.67 8.60
CA LEU A 366 0.25 11.05 9.19
C LEU A 366 0.57 9.65 9.77
N ASP A 367 0.29 9.44 11.05
CA ASP A 367 0.42 8.15 11.72
C ASP A 367 -0.88 7.34 11.57
N LEU A 368 -0.94 6.51 10.55
CA LEU A 368 -2.09 5.67 10.24
C LEU A 368 -2.22 4.48 11.19
N GLU A 369 -1.12 3.99 11.74
CA GLU A 369 -1.15 2.83 12.64
C GLU A 369 -1.75 3.21 14.00
N ARG A 370 -1.48 4.42 14.48
CA ARG A 370 -2.11 4.95 15.69
C ARG A 370 -3.63 5.07 15.53
N ILE A 371 -4.11 5.54 14.37
CA ILE A 371 -5.56 5.60 14.08
C ILE A 371 -6.15 4.19 14.04
N LYS A 372 -5.51 3.28 13.32
CA LYS A 372 -5.95 1.89 13.13
C LYS A 372 -6.03 1.12 14.44
N ALA A 373 -5.07 1.33 15.34
CA ALA A 373 -4.98 0.65 16.63
C ALA A 373 -5.97 1.18 17.68
N THR A 374 -6.49 2.41 17.50
CA THR A 374 -7.37 3.06 18.48
C THR A 374 -8.68 2.27 18.65
N LYS A 375 -9.03 1.97 19.90
CA LYS A 375 -10.28 1.30 20.29
C LYS A 375 -11.32 2.34 20.68
N CYS A 376 -12.45 2.37 19.98
CA CYS A 376 -13.51 3.36 20.15
C CYS A 376 -14.75 2.73 20.80
N LEU A 377 -15.18 3.30 21.93
CA LEU A 377 -16.44 2.98 22.60
C LEU A 377 -17.48 4.06 22.29
N LEU A 378 -18.59 3.66 21.65
CA LEU A 378 -19.69 4.54 21.26
C LEU A 378 -20.86 4.33 22.23
N LEU A 379 -21.09 5.29 23.11
CA LEU A 379 -22.23 5.32 24.01
C LEU A 379 -23.39 6.01 23.27
N GLY A 380 -24.32 5.19 22.78
CA GLY A 380 -25.40 5.55 21.88
C GLY A 380 -25.21 4.99 20.46
N ALA A 381 -26.14 4.14 20.02
CA ALA A 381 -26.22 3.60 18.65
C ALA A 381 -27.34 4.27 17.83
N GLY A 382 -27.71 5.49 18.18
CA GLY A 382 -28.68 6.31 17.47
C GLY A 382 -28.11 6.97 16.21
N THR A 383 -28.65 8.11 15.82
CA THR A 383 -28.25 8.83 14.60
C THR A 383 -26.77 9.20 14.63
N LEU A 384 -26.29 9.82 15.72
CA LEU A 384 -24.87 10.16 15.88
C LEU A 384 -23.99 8.90 15.84
N GLY A 385 -24.32 7.87 16.64
CA GLY A 385 -23.49 6.67 16.76
C GLY A 385 -23.30 5.93 15.45
N THR A 386 -24.35 5.83 14.64
CA THR A 386 -24.28 5.14 13.35
C THR A 386 -23.47 5.89 12.31
N TYR A 387 -23.50 7.24 12.28
CA TYR A 387 -22.64 8.05 11.41
C TYR A 387 -21.19 8.05 11.90
N VAL A 388 -20.95 8.24 13.22
CA VAL A 388 -19.59 8.19 13.80
C VAL A 388 -18.91 6.86 13.44
N ALA A 389 -19.59 5.73 13.62
CA ALA A 389 -19.03 4.42 13.31
C ALA A 389 -18.65 4.27 11.82
N ARG A 390 -19.48 4.76 10.91
CA ARG A 390 -19.18 4.75 9.46
C ARG A 390 -17.94 5.58 9.12
N LEU A 391 -17.79 6.74 9.75
CA LEU A 391 -16.65 7.64 9.54
C LEU A 391 -15.36 7.07 10.16
N LEU A 392 -15.44 6.41 11.30
CA LEU A 392 -14.33 5.69 11.92
C LEU A 392 -13.80 4.58 10.99
N LEU A 393 -14.70 3.81 10.35
CA LEU A 393 -14.29 2.85 9.31
C LEU A 393 -13.57 3.53 8.14
N GLY A 394 -14.01 4.72 7.73
CA GLY A 394 -13.36 5.53 6.69
C GLY A 394 -11.91 5.88 7.03
N TRP A 395 -11.62 6.15 8.29
CA TRP A 395 -10.26 6.34 8.82
C TRP A 395 -9.52 5.05 9.14
N ASN A 396 -10.14 3.90 8.86
CA ASN A 396 -9.54 2.57 9.10
C ASN A 396 -9.40 2.18 10.58
N VAL A 397 -10.22 2.76 11.47
CA VAL A 397 -10.36 2.28 12.85
C VAL A 397 -10.90 0.86 12.85
N ARG A 398 -10.28 -0.05 13.58
CA ARG A 398 -10.59 -1.49 13.54
C ARG A 398 -11.43 -1.98 14.70
N THR A 399 -11.43 -1.32 15.85
CA THR A 399 -12.17 -1.75 17.04
C THR A 399 -13.23 -0.71 17.39
N ILE A 400 -14.51 -1.08 17.25
CA ILE A 400 -15.67 -0.20 17.49
C ILE A 400 -16.71 -0.96 18.30
N THR A 401 -16.97 -0.48 19.51
CA THR A 401 -17.96 -1.09 20.43
C THR A 401 -19.13 -0.15 20.67
N PHE A 402 -20.35 -0.68 20.55
CA PHE A 402 -21.58 0.08 20.81
C PHE A 402 -22.20 -0.28 22.15
N VAL A 403 -22.74 0.74 22.84
CA VAL A 403 -23.58 0.59 24.02
C VAL A 403 -24.88 1.35 23.77
N ASP A 404 -26.02 0.64 23.80
CA ASP A 404 -27.36 1.23 23.64
C ASP A 404 -28.41 0.21 24.12
N ASN A 405 -29.37 0.64 24.93
CA ASN A 405 -30.43 -0.21 25.45
C ASN A 405 -31.70 -0.24 24.60
N ALA A 406 -31.82 0.66 23.62
CA ALA A 406 -33.02 0.81 22.80
C ALA A 406 -33.12 -0.22 21.67
N THR A 407 -34.31 -0.35 21.13
CA THR A 407 -34.62 -1.14 19.91
C THR A 407 -34.77 -0.21 18.69
N VAL A 408 -34.64 -0.80 17.50
CA VAL A 408 -34.83 -0.08 16.25
C VAL A 408 -36.32 0.15 16.01
N SER A 409 -36.73 1.42 15.81
CA SER A 409 -38.07 1.81 15.47
C SER A 409 -38.22 2.12 13.98
N TYR A 410 -39.45 2.13 13.45
CA TYR A 410 -39.75 2.35 12.03
C TYR A 410 -39.23 3.67 11.46
N SER A 411 -39.03 4.69 12.31
CA SER A 411 -38.48 5.99 11.91
C SER A 411 -36.95 6.03 11.88
N ASN A 412 -36.25 4.98 12.34
CA ASN A 412 -34.80 5.01 12.46
C ASN A 412 -34.07 4.78 11.13
N PRO A 413 -34.42 3.81 10.26
CA PRO A 413 -33.64 3.49 9.08
C PRO A 413 -33.39 4.65 8.12
N VAL A 414 -34.36 5.59 8.01
CA VAL A 414 -34.21 6.74 7.10
C VAL A 414 -33.12 7.73 7.52
N ARG A 415 -32.68 7.70 8.79
CA ARG A 415 -31.66 8.63 9.34
C ARG A 415 -30.50 7.96 10.08
N GLN A 416 -30.58 6.65 10.33
CA GLN A 416 -29.59 5.85 11.04
C GLN A 416 -29.01 4.79 10.10
N PRO A 417 -27.88 5.06 9.41
CA PRO A 417 -27.43 4.31 8.22
C PRO A 417 -26.90 2.90 8.48
N LEU A 418 -26.98 2.39 9.71
CA LEU A 418 -26.65 1.00 10.04
C LEU A 418 -27.87 0.11 10.21
N PHE A 419 -29.09 0.66 10.09
CA PHE A 419 -30.34 -0.09 10.25
C PHE A 419 -31.13 -0.14 8.97
N ASN A 420 -31.84 -1.26 8.78
CA ASN A 420 -32.74 -1.51 7.67
C ASN A 420 -34.17 -1.68 8.17
N PHE A 421 -35.15 -1.71 7.26
CA PHE A 421 -36.56 -1.92 7.59
C PHE A 421 -36.78 -3.22 8.35
N ASP A 422 -36.09 -4.30 7.99
CA ASP A 422 -36.22 -5.60 8.63
C ASP A 422 -35.84 -5.59 10.12
N ASP A 423 -34.99 -4.66 10.53
CA ASP A 423 -34.57 -4.50 11.93
C ASP A 423 -35.69 -3.90 12.80
N CYS A 424 -36.73 -3.32 12.19
CA CYS A 424 -37.88 -2.72 12.89
C CYS A 424 -39.01 -3.73 13.20
N ILE A 425 -38.99 -4.88 12.53
CA ILE A 425 -40.11 -5.86 12.62
C ILE A 425 -40.08 -6.58 13.97
N ASN A 426 -41.25 -7.08 14.40
CA ASN A 426 -41.39 -7.86 15.64
C ASN A 426 -40.96 -7.16 16.93
N GLY A 427 -41.21 -5.85 17.04
CA GLY A 427 -40.85 -5.04 18.21
C GLY A 427 -39.45 -4.40 18.15
N GLY A 428 -38.74 -4.57 17.02
CA GLY A 428 -37.45 -4.00 16.77
C GLY A 428 -36.27 -4.75 17.41
N SER A 429 -35.20 -4.87 16.67
CA SER A 429 -33.95 -5.49 17.13
C SER A 429 -33.15 -4.51 18.04
N ARG A 430 -32.33 -5.05 18.94
CA ARG A 430 -31.45 -4.22 19.82
C ARG A 430 -30.45 -3.43 18.99
N LYS A 431 -30.46 -2.09 19.10
CA LYS A 431 -29.64 -1.16 18.29
C LYS A 431 -28.16 -1.47 18.36
N ALA A 432 -27.61 -1.64 19.56
CA ALA A 432 -26.17 -1.90 19.72
C ALA A 432 -25.72 -3.20 19.00
N LEU A 433 -26.53 -4.26 19.09
CA LEU A 433 -26.20 -5.55 18.46
C LEU A 433 -26.26 -5.46 16.94
N VAL A 434 -27.35 -4.90 16.40
CA VAL A 434 -27.54 -4.76 14.96
C VAL A 434 -26.49 -3.82 14.34
N ALA A 435 -26.18 -2.71 15.01
CA ALA A 435 -25.15 -1.79 14.55
C ALA A 435 -23.79 -2.48 14.41
N ALA A 436 -23.40 -3.28 15.41
CA ALA A 436 -22.16 -4.05 15.37
C ALA A 436 -22.11 -5.05 14.20
N GLU A 437 -23.20 -5.79 13.98
CA GLU A 437 -23.31 -6.74 12.87
C GLU A 437 -23.34 -6.02 11.51
N ALA A 438 -24.01 -4.87 11.42
CA ALA A 438 -24.02 -4.07 10.19
C ALA A 438 -22.61 -3.59 9.80
N LEU A 439 -21.78 -3.20 10.76
CA LEU A 439 -20.37 -2.83 10.48
C LEU A 439 -19.58 -4.01 9.91
N LYS A 440 -19.74 -5.21 10.44
CA LYS A 440 -19.08 -6.43 9.92
C LYS A 440 -19.52 -6.77 8.50
N LYS A 441 -20.79 -6.53 8.15
CA LYS A 441 -21.31 -6.70 6.78
C LYS A 441 -20.73 -5.65 5.82
N ILE A 442 -20.47 -4.42 6.28
CA ILE A 442 -19.86 -3.35 5.48
C ILE A 442 -18.38 -3.62 5.28
N TYR A 443 -17.69 -4.01 6.34
CA TYR A 443 -16.27 -4.28 6.35
C TYR A 443 -15.96 -5.47 7.27
N PRO A 444 -15.76 -6.68 6.71
CA PRO A 444 -15.51 -7.90 7.50
C PRO A 444 -14.26 -7.85 8.38
N GLY A 445 -13.29 -6.97 8.07
CA GLY A 445 -12.06 -6.80 8.85
C GLY A 445 -12.20 -5.94 10.12
N VAL A 446 -13.42 -5.47 10.47
CA VAL A 446 -13.67 -4.71 11.69
C VAL A 446 -13.94 -5.65 12.87
N ASN A 447 -13.36 -5.34 14.02
CA ASN A 447 -13.70 -5.94 15.30
C ASN A 447 -14.79 -5.07 15.95
N SER A 448 -16.07 -5.45 15.75
CA SER A 448 -17.20 -4.71 16.28
C SER A 448 -18.02 -5.57 17.22
N SER A 449 -18.45 -4.98 18.34
CA SER A 449 -19.32 -5.61 19.34
C SER A 449 -20.38 -4.62 19.82
N GLY A 450 -21.50 -5.16 20.30
CA GLY A 450 -22.63 -4.38 20.83
C GLY A 450 -23.05 -4.89 22.18
N TYR A 451 -23.40 -3.97 23.08
CA TYR A 451 -23.88 -4.25 24.43
C TYR A 451 -25.22 -3.55 24.65
N ALA A 452 -26.27 -4.34 24.91
CA ALA A 452 -27.61 -3.83 25.19
C ALA A 452 -27.78 -3.62 26.69
N ILE A 453 -27.07 -2.61 27.24
CA ILE A 453 -27.09 -2.25 28.67
C ILE A 453 -27.60 -0.82 28.87
N THR A 454 -28.10 -0.54 30.07
CA THR A 454 -28.57 0.79 30.47
C THR A 454 -27.47 1.53 31.22
N VAL A 455 -27.11 2.74 30.75
CA VAL A 455 -26.21 3.63 31.46
C VAL A 455 -27.00 4.27 32.63
N PRO A 456 -26.56 4.12 33.91
CA PRO A 456 -27.20 4.80 35.03
C PRO A 456 -27.21 6.32 34.86
N MET A 457 -28.35 6.96 35.09
CA MET A 457 -28.57 8.38 34.83
C MET A 457 -29.09 9.11 36.07
N LEU A 458 -28.59 10.30 36.34
CA LEU A 458 -29.08 11.17 37.42
C LEU A 458 -30.56 11.49 37.20
N GLY A 459 -31.33 11.53 38.29
CA GLY A 459 -32.77 11.78 38.27
C GLY A 459 -33.62 10.57 37.87
N HIS A 460 -32.99 9.46 37.45
CA HIS A 460 -33.68 8.21 37.09
C HIS A 460 -33.35 7.13 38.12
N PRO A 461 -34.25 6.86 39.10
CA PRO A 461 -34.04 5.81 40.08
C PRO A 461 -34.03 4.45 39.39
N PHE A 462 -33.15 3.55 39.85
CA PHE A 462 -33.11 2.19 39.34
C PHE A 462 -34.34 1.40 39.79
N LEU A 463 -34.92 0.62 38.86
CA LEU A 463 -35.99 -0.31 39.14
C LEU A 463 -35.48 -1.65 39.74
N ASP A 464 -34.29 -2.05 39.30
CA ASP A 464 -33.58 -3.23 39.78
C ASP A 464 -32.11 -2.84 40.07
N GLU A 465 -31.75 -2.79 41.36
CA GLU A 465 -30.41 -2.43 41.80
C GLU A 465 -29.33 -3.41 41.28
N LYS A 466 -29.63 -4.70 41.28
CA LYS A 466 -28.68 -5.73 40.85
C LYS A 466 -28.37 -5.60 39.38
N GLN A 467 -29.40 -5.46 38.54
CA GLN A 467 -29.20 -5.26 37.08
C GLN A 467 -28.44 -3.99 36.80
N SER A 468 -28.75 -2.89 37.49
CA SER A 468 -28.05 -1.60 37.34
C SER A 468 -26.58 -1.70 37.75
N GLN A 469 -26.29 -2.44 38.83
CA GLN A 469 -24.91 -2.72 39.24
C GLN A 469 -24.15 -3.58 38.22
N ASP A 470 -24.80 -4.58 37.63
CA ASP A 470 -24.18 -5.43 36.61
C ASP A 470 -23.92 -4.64 35.31
N ASP A 471 -24.87 -3.80 34.88
CA ASP A 471 -24.70 -2.88 33.75
C ASP A 471 -23.54 -1.89 34.00
N PHE A 472 -23.47 -1.34 35.23
CA PHE A 472 -22.37 -0.47 35.65
C PHE A 472 -21.00 -1.16 35.54
N LYS A 473 -20.86 -2.41 36.03
CA LYS A 473 -19.61 -3.17 35.93
C LYS A 473 -19.20 -3.44 34.49
N ILE A 474 -20.19 -3.73 33.62
CA ILE A 474 -19.93 -3.91 32.18
C ILE A 474 -19.44 -2.58 31.58
N LEU A 475 -20.11 -1.47 31.86
CA LEU A 475 -19.73 -0.14 31.38
C LEU A 475 -18.32 0.23 31.84
N GLU A 476 -18.02 -0.01 33.12
CA GLU A 476 -16.72 0.29 33.71
C GLU A 476 -15.59 -0.48 32.99
N ARG A 477 -15.76 -1.79 32.76
CA ARG A 477 -14.82 -2.59 32.01
C ARG A 477 -14.67 -2.10 30.56
N LEU A 478 -15.76 -1.76 29.89
CA LEU A 478 -15.71 -1.24 28.53
C LEU A 478 -14.93 0.08 28.45
N ILE A 479 -15.11 0.97 29.43
CA ILE A 479 -14.34 2.21 29.48
C ILE A 479 -12.84 1.92 29.71
N ASP A 480 -12.50 0.92 30.54
CA ASP A 480 -11.10 0.51 30.76
C ASP A 480 -10.46 -0.07 29.49
N ASP A 481 -11.21 -0.87 28.74
CA ASP A 481 -10.73 -1.59 27.56
C ASP A 481 -10.55 -0.71 26.29
N HIS A 482 -11.09 0.52 26.30
CA HIS A 482 -11.09 1.42 25.14
C HIS A 482 -10.24 2.66 25.35
N ASP A 483 -9.75 3.26 24.25
CA ASP A 483 -8.90 4.44 24.25
C ASP A 483 -9.70 5.74 24.13
N ALA A 484 -10.76 5.72 23.33
CA ALA A 484 -11.62 6.88 23.07
C ALA A 484 -13.09 6.55 23.36
N ILE A 485 -13.72 7.35 24.18
CA ILE A 485 -15.11 7.21 24.62
C ILE A 485 -15.95 8.29 23.97
N PHE A 486 -16.97 7.92 23.21
CA PHE A 486 -17.87 8.84 22.51
C PHE A 486 -19.21 8.94 23.24
N LEU A 487 -19.57 10.13 23.64
CA LEU A 487 -20.87 10.45 24.27
C LEU A 487 -21.83 10.92 23.16
N LEU A 488 -22.72 10.02 22.72
CA LEU A 488 -23.60 10.19 21.56
C LEU A 488 -25.10 10.03 21.91
N MET A 489 -25.39 10.00 23.21
CA MET A 489 -26.74 9.92 23.73
C MET A 489 -27.46 11.27 23.55
N ASP A 490 -28.79 11.26 23.68
CA ASP A 490 -29.65 12.41 23.42
C ASP A 490 -29.93 13.29 24.63
N THR A 491 -29.76 12.76 25.86
CA THR A 491 -30.03 13.50 27.09
C THR A 491 -28.74 13.91 27.81
N ARG A 492 -28.80 14.96 28.66
CA ARG A 492 -27.63 15.44 29.41
C ARG A 492 -27.28 14.49 30.55
N GLU A 493 -28.28 14.01 31.30
CA GLU A 493 -28.12 13.11 32.43
C GLU A 493 -27.45 11.79 32.04
N SER A 494 -27.70 11.26 30.84
CA SER A 494 -27.07 10.03 30.33
C SER A 494 -25.57 10.19 30.10
N ARG A 495 -25.09 11.41 29.87
CA ARG A 495 -23.66 11.73 29.64
C ARG A 495 -22.87 11.89 30.94
N TRP A 496 -23.55 12.09 32.08
CA TRP A 496 -22.90 12.45 33.33
C TRP A 496 -21.97 11.34 33.85
N LEU A 497 -22.48 10.14 34.09
CA LEU A 497 -21.67 9.05 34.65
C LEU A 497 -20.47 8.70 33.76
N PRO A 498 -20.63 8.53 32.42
CA PRO A 498 -19.49 8.27 31.54
C PRO A 498 -18.44 9.42 31.54
N THR A 499 -18.87 10.68 31.78
CA THR A 499 -17.93 11.79 31.94
C THR A 499 -17.11 11.65 33.22
N VAL A 500 -17.75 11.32 34.36
CA VAL A 500 -17.08 11.05 35.64
C VAL A 500 -16.08 9.90 35.46
N MET A 501 -16.53 8.79 34.93
CA MET A 501 -15.70 7.59 34.75
C MET A 501 -14.51 7.84 33.78
N GLY A 502 -14.76 8.51 32.66
CA GLY A 502 -13.72 8.84 31.70
C GLY A 502 -12.67 9.78 32.28
N LYS A 503 -13.08 10.80 33.05
CA LYS A 503 -12.15 11.72 33.77
C LYS A 503 -11.36 10.98 34.84
N ALA A 504 -12.02 10.17 35.68
CA ALA A 504 -11.39 9.40 36.74
C ALA A 504 -10.35 8.42 36.25
N LYS A 505 -10.56 7.83 35.04
CA LYS A 505 -9.69 6.84 34.41
C LYS A 505 -8.75 7.46 33.35
N SER A 506 -8.71 8.80 33.25
CA SER A 506 -7.86 9.54 32.29
C SER A 506 -8.05 9.11 30.83
N LYS A 507 -9.30 8.80 30.43
CA LYS A 507 -9.66 8.41 29.07
C LYS A 507 -9.98 9.64 28.20
N LEU A 508 -9.70 9.53 26.90
CA LEU A 508 -10.15 10.54 25.93
C LEU A 508 -11.67 10.45 25.77
N VAL A 509 -12.38 11.47 26.25
CA VAL A 509 -13.83 11.56 26.10
C VAL A 509 -14.17 12.60 25.04
N LEU A 510 -14.98 12.20 24.07
CA LEU A 510 -15.46 12.98 22.95
C LEU A 510 -16.98 13.08 23.01
N ASN A 511 -17.52 14.29 22.88
CA ASN A 511 -18.94 14.53 23.04
C ASN A 511 -19.52 15.25 21.82
N ALA A 512 -20.69 14.81 21.35
CA ALA A 512 -21.51 15.55 20.39
C ALA A 512 -22.91 15.75 20.95
N ALA A 513 -23.41 16.99 20.90
CA ALA A 513 -24.78 17.34 21.28
C ALA A 513 -25.47 18.11 20.15
N LEU A 514 -26.76 17.85 19.95
CA LEU A 514 -27.54 18.40 18.85
C LEU A 514 -28.67 19.29 19.40
N GLY A 515 -28.85 20.47 18.78
CA GLY A 515 -30.07 21.26 18.84
C GLY A 515 -30.88 21.10 17.53
N PHE A 516 -31.90 21.95 17.33
CA PHE A 516 -32.70 21.93 16.09
C PHE A 516 -31.84 22.23 14.85
N ASP A 517 -31.08 23.33 14.90
CA ASP A 517 -30.23 23.82 13.80
C ASP A 517 -28.80 24.12 14.23
N SER A 518 -28.43 23.65 15.39
CA SER A 518 -27.11 23.87 15.99
C SER A 518 -26.53 22.56 16.54
N TRP A 519 -25.23 22.53 16.75
CA TRP A 519 -24.53 21.41 17.35
C TRP A 519 -23.29 21.84 18.12
N VAL A 520 -22.88 21.00 19.05
CA VAL A 520 -21.62 21.10 19.77
C VAL A 520 -20.85 19.82 19.60
N VAL A 521 -19.59 19.93 19.18
CA VAL A 521 -18.60 18.87 19.18
C VAL A 521 -17.47 19.29 20.11
N MET A 522 -17.06 18.45 21.05
CA MET A 522 -15.99 18.78 21.99
C MET A 522 -15.22 17.56 22.45
N ARG A 523 -13.99 17.80 22.90
CA ARG A 523 -13.21 16.87 23.71
C ARG A 523 -13.17 17.32 25.15
N HIS A 524 -13.27 16.37 26.09
CA HIS A 524 -13.12 16.67 27.49
C HIS A 524 -11.64 16.74 27.88
N GLY A 525 -11.30 17.66 28.77
CA GLY A 525 -9.94 17.76 29.30
C GLY A 525 -9.60 16.58 30.22
N ILE A 526 -8.39 16.06 30.06
CA ILE A 526 -7.78 15.06 30.94
C ILE A 526 -7.05 15.83 32.08
N PHE A 527 -6.75 15.17 33.20
CA PHE A 527 -5.90 15.78 34.21
C PHE A 527 -4.53 16.11 33.62
N PRO A 528 -4.01 17.33 33.79
CA PRO A 528 -2.69 17.69 33.34
C PRO A 528 -1.64 16.79 34.01
N SER A 529 -0.53 16.49 33.33
CA SER A 529 0.65 16.00 34.03
C SER A 529 1.19 17.13 34.92
N GLU A 530 1.79 16.79 36.04
CA GLU A 530 2.33 17.78 37.00
C GLU A 530 3.36 18.75 36.39
N GLU A 531 3.90 18.40 35.21
CA GLU A 531 4.94 19.15 34.49
C GLU A 531 4.40 20.22 33.52
N ASP A 532 3.12 20.16 33.11
CA ASP A 532 2.68 20.95 31.95
C ASP A 532 2.25 22.39 32.26
N GLY A 533 1.97 22.75 33.52
CA GLY A 533 1.60 24.11 33.93
C GLY A 533 0.38 24.70 33.20
N LEU A 534 -0.34 23.91 32.39
CA LEU A 534 -1.52 24.32 31.64
C LEU A 534 -2.79 24.11 32.45
N ALA A 535 -3.69 25.08 32.44
CA ALA A 535 -5.01 24.91 33.03
C ALA A 535 -5.78 23.81 32.26
N PRO A 536 -6.36 22.81 32.95
CA PRO A 536 -7.07 21.72 32.33
C PRO A 536 -8.29 22.22 31.55
N LEU A 537 -8.53 21.64 30.37
CA LEU A 537 -9.74 21.91 29.60
C LEU A 537 -10.98 21.40 30.34
N GLY A 538 -12.09 22.09 30.16
CA GLY A 538 -13.37 21.73 30.76
C GLY A 538 -14.02 20.51 30.14
N CYS A 539 -15.00 19.93 30.81
CA CYS A 539 -15.90 18.91 30.27
C CYS A 539 -17.23 19.55 29.81
N TYR A 540 -18.16 18.73 29.34
CA TYR A 540 -19.49 19.17 28.89
C TYR A 540 -20.29 19.89 29.97
N PHE A 541 -20.06 19.60 31.27
CA PHE A 541 -20.77 20.14 32.40
C PHE A 541 -20.08 21.36 33.10
N CYS A 542 -18.90 21.76 32.64
CA CYS A 542 -18.15 22.84 33.29
C CYS A 542 -18.82 24.22 33.21
N ASN A 543 -19.73 24.43 32.29
CA ASN A 543 -20.48 25.66 32.13
C ASN A 543 -21.86 25.59 32.78
N ASP A 544 -22.20 24.50 33.46
CA ASP A 544 -23.50 24.31 34.12
C ASP A 544 -23.42 24.74 35.55
N VAL A 545 -24.43 25.51 35.98
CA VAL A 545 -24.63 25.94 37.37
C VAL A 545 -25.59 25.02 38.13
N VAL A 546 -26.14 24.02 37.47
CA VAL A 546 -27.04 23.01 38.03
C VAL A 546 -26.60 21.61 37.67
N VAL A 547 -26.83 20.66 38.54
CA VAL A 547 -26.64 19.24 38.28
C VAL A 547 -27.73 18.76 37.29
N PRO A 548 -27.41 17.93 36.28
CA PRO A 548 -28.44 17.40 35.41
C PRO A 548 -29.44 16.52 36.20
N VAL A 549 -30.71 16.74 35.92
CA VAL A 549 -31.86 15.99 36.48
C VAL A 549 -32.62 15.33 35.32
N ASP A 550 -33.68 14.57 35.61
CA ASP A 550 -34.54 13.97 34.59
C ASP A 550 -35.14 15.06 33.68
N SER A 551 -34.55 15.19 32.47
CA SER A 551 -34.95 16.17 31.46
C SER A 551 -36.20 15.78 30.69
N VAL A 552 -36.71 14.56 30.87
CA VAL A 552 -37.90 14.02 30.17
C VAL A 552 -39.11 13.92 31.12
N LYS A 553 -38.93 14.28 32.39
CA LYS A 553 -40.01 14.28 33.37
C LYS A 553 -41.12 15.24 32.92
N ASP A 554 -42.36 14.76 33.00
CA ASP A 554 -43.56 15.50 32.63
C ASP A 554 -43.68 15.89 31.15
N GLN A 555 -42.84 15.33 30.28
CA GLN A 555 -42.90 15.55 28.84
C GLN A 555 -43.79 14.46 28.15
N THR A 556 -44.52 14.87 27.11
CA THR A 556 -45.19 13.94 26.22
C THR A 556 -44.23 13.15 25.38
N LEU A 557 -44.62 11.99 24.82
CA LEU A 557 -43.79 11.18 23.94
C LEU A 557 -43.21 11.96 22.76
N ASP A 558 -43.99 12.91 22.22
CA ASP A 558 -43.54 13.76 21.10
C ASP A 558 -42.45 14.78 21.54
N GLN A 559 -42.43 15.19 22.80
CA GLN A 559 -41.44 16.08 23.36
C GLN A 559 -40.16 15.36 23.81
N GLN A 560 -40.24 14.05 24.08
CA GLN A 560 -39.08 13.23 24.47
C GLN A 560 -38.09 12.95 23.32
N CYS A 561 -38.47 13.23 22.07
CA CYS A 561 -37.60 13.03 20.93
C CYS A 561 -36.82 14.30 20.62
N THR A 562 -35.48 14.21 20.50
CA THR A 562 -34.65 15.31 20.02
C THR A 562 -35.05 15.64 18.56
N VAL A 563 -35.65 16.82 18.38
CA VAL A 563 -36.01 17.33 17.06
C VAL A 563 -34.80 18.08 16.50
N THR A 564 -34.20 17.54 15.44
CA THR A 564 -33.05 18.16 14.77
C THR A 564 -33.19 18.05 13.27
N ARG A 565 -32.65 19.02 12.52
CA ARG A 565 -32.61 18.98 11.05
C ARG A 565 -31.78 17.77 10.62
N PRO A 566 -32.21 16.99 9.59
CA PRO A 566 -31.56 15.71 9.23
C PRO A 566 -30.05 15.81 8.92
N GLY A 567 -29.59 16.96 8.42
CA GLY A 567 -28.19 17.16 8.08
C GLY A 567 -27.26 17.44 9.27
N ILE A 568 -27.78 17.77 10.46
CA ILE A 568 -26.98 18.20 11.61
C ILE A 568 -26.16 17.05 12.19
N ALA A 569 -26.80 15.90 12.41
CA ALA A 569 -26.11 14.74 12.98
C ALA A 569 -24.95 14.23 12.12
N PRO A 570 -25.05 14.10 10.78
CA PRO A 570 -23.92 13.77 9.91
C PRO A 570 -22.76 14.78 10.03
N ILE A 571 -23.05 16.10 10.05
CA ILE A 571 -22.02 17.14 10.18
C ILE A 571 -21.29 17.04 11.51
N ALA A 572 -22.04 16.97 12.61
CA ALA A 572 -21.46 16.84 13.95
C ALA A 572 -20.62 15.54 14.10
N SER A 573 -21.12 14.43 13.55
CA SER A 573 -20.39 13.16 13.54
C SER A 573 -19.09 13.24 12.76
N ALA A 574 -19.09 13.92 11.60
CA ALA A 574 -17.90 14.12 10.80
C ALA A 574 -16.86 14.95 11.56
N GLN A 575 -17.25 16.10 12.11
CA GLN A 575 -16.36 16.95 12.90
C GLN A 575 -15.78 16.22 14.13
N LEU A 576 -16.59 15.36 14.77
CA LEU A 576 -16.16 14.62 15.95
C LEU A 576 -15.07 13.58 15.61
N VAL A 577 -15.22 12.86 14.49
CA VAL A 577 -14.22 11.88 14.03
C VAL A 577 -12.97 12.57 13.51
N GLU A 578 -13.09 13.69 12.80
CA GLU A 578 -11.94 14.49 12.39
C GLU A 578 -11.18 15.05 13.60
N LEU A 579 -11.91 15.48 14.66
CA LEU A 579 -11.29 15.90 15.90
C LEU A 579 -10.50 14.77 16.58
N LEU A 580 -11.05 13.55 16.65
CA LEU A 580 -10.32 12.37 17.14
C LEU A 580 -9.05 12.14 16.30
N SER A 581 -9.19 12.12 14.98
CA SER A 581 -8.07 11.87 14.07
C SER A 581 -6.96 12.89 14.28
N SER A 582 -7.31 14.18 14.46
CA SER A 582 -6.34 15.25 14.76
C SER A 582 -5.67 15.06 16.12
N ILE A 583 -6.42 14.72 17.17
CA ILE A 583 -5.86 14.45 18.51
C ILE A 583 -4.82 13.30 18.44
N LEU A 584 -5.12 12.25 17.71
CA LEU A 584 -4.22 11.10 17.57
C LEU A 584 -2.91 11.43 16.83
N GLN A 585 -2.87 12.53 16.07
CA GLN A 585 -1.65 12.98 15.39
C GLN A 585 -0.79 13.92 16.24
N HIS A 586 -1.31 14.43 17.33
CA HIS A 586 -0.55 15.33 18.21
C HIS A 586 0.43 14.54 19.08
N PRO A 587 1.66 15.03 19.32
CA PRO A 587 2.64 14.37 20.19
C PRO A 587 2.10 14.13 21.61
N LEU A 588 1.41 15.12 22.20
CA LEU A 588 0.78 15.02 23.51
C LEU A 588 -0.57 14.28 23.48
N GLY A 589 -1.09 13.91 22.29
CA GLY A 589 -2.37 13.23 22.15
C GLY A 589 -3.52 13.93 22.84
N PRO A 590 -4.25 13.25 23.77
CA PRO A 590 -5.37 13.84 24.50
C PRO A 590 -5.03 15.06 25.37
N HIS A 591 -3.77 15.22 25.73
CA HIS A 591 -3.27 16.36 26.51
C HIS A 591 -2.94 17.60 25.66
N ALA A 592 -3.13 17.51 24.33
CA ALA A 592 -2.87 18.63 23.42
C ALA A 592 -3.58 19.92 23.91
N PRO A 593 -2.91 21.09 23.92
CA PRO A 593 -3.54 22.36 24.32
C PRO A 593 -4.65 22.75 23.34
N ALA A 594 -5.56 23.60 23.76
CA ALA A 594 -6.49 24.26 22.87
C ALA A 594 -5.76 25.31 22.01
N PRO A 595 -6.15 25.52 20.74
CA PRO A 595 -5.47 26.47 19.87
C PRO A 595 -5.59 27.90 20.41
N LYS A 596 -4.49 28.63 20.34
CA LYS A 596 -4.45 30.05 20.68
C LYS A 596 -4.86 30.87 19.46
N MET A 597 -5.55 32.00 19.72
CA MET A 597 -5.81 32.99 18.66
C MET A 597 -4.48 33.66 18.28
N SER A 598 -4.21 33.73 16.99
CA SER A 598 -3.08 34.48 16.46
C SER A 598 -3.29 35.99 16.70
N PRO A 599 -2.26 36.77 17.02
CA PRO A 599 -2.37 38.22 17.09
C PRO A 599 -2.86 38.76 15.75
N GLN A 600 -3.96 39.51 15.78
CA GLN A 600 -4.66 39.93 14.57
C GLN A 600 -3.85 40.93 13.73
N ASN A 601 -3.58 40.53 12.46
CA ASN A 601 -3.29 41.46 11.37
C ASN A 601 -4.45 41.38 10.37
N GLY A 602 -5.61 42.01 10.70
CA GLY A 602 -6.74 42.07 9.78
C GLY A 602 -8.05 41.47 10.28
N SER A 603 -9.06 41.37 9.42
CA SER A 603 -10.45 41.00 9.74
C SER A 603 -10.71 39.48 9.87
N ARG A 604 -9.71 38.62 9.74
CA ARG A 604 -9.83 37.15 9.86
C ARG A 604 -9.28 36.69 11.20
N ILE A 605 -10.08 35.88 11.92
CA ILE A 605 -9.63 35.15 13.11
C ILE A 605 -8.79 33.98 12.61
N GLU A 606 -7.50 33.98 12.90
CA GLU A 606 -6.59 32.88 12.63
C GLU A 606 -6.16 32.20 13.95
N TYR A 607 -6.00 30.89 13.90
CA TYR A 607 -5.51 30.09 15.02
C TYR A 607 -4.13 29.54 14.71
N GLU A 608 -3.26 29.57 15.69
CA GLU A 608 -1.94 28.97 15.59
C GLU A 608 -2.05 27.45 15.61
N ARG A 609 -1.29 26.79 14.72
CA ARG A 609 -1.12 25.33 14.76
C ARG A 609 -0.08 24.98 15.80
N ASP A 610 -0.40 23.99 16.63
CA ASP A 610 0.52 23.43 17.60
C ASP A 610 0.49 21.89 17.51
N PRO A 611 1.58 21.24 17.09
CA PRO A 611 2.79 21.84 16.50
C PRO A 611 2.53 22.45 15.10
N PRO A 612 3.40 23.35 14.61
CA PRO A 612 3.21 24.05 13.34
C PRO A 612 3.06 23.14 12.13
N ASP A 613 3.69 21.97 12.17
CA ASP A 613 3.68 20.94 11.10
C ASP A 613 2.60 19.86 11.32
N HIS A 614 1.65 20.09 12.23
CA HIS A 614 0.58 19.13 12.48
C HIS A 614 -0.18 18.77 11.20
N PRO A 615 -0.27 17.47 10.82
CA PRO A 615 -0.73 17.07 9.49
C PRO A 615 -2.21 17.36 9.22
N LEU A 616 -3.05 17.44 10.26
CA LEU A 616 -4.51 17.64 10.16
C LEU A 616 -4.99 19.01 10.67
N GLY A 617 -4.08 19.89 11.06
CA GLY A 617 -4.41 21.25 11.45
C GLY A 617 -4.58 21.44 12.97
N ILE A 618 -5.43 22.38 13.36
CA ILE A 618 -5.65 22.72 14.77
C ILE A 618 -6.50 21.66 15.50
N ILE A 619 -6.37 21.61 16.86
CA ILE A 619 -7.14 20.70 17.72
C ILE A 619 -8.04 21.50 18.65
N PRO A 620 -9.25 21.88 18.24
CA PRO A 620 -10.16 22.67 19.06
C PRO A 620 -10.59 21.93 20.34
N HIS A 621 -10.90 22.69 21.38
CA HIS A 621 -11.59 22.17 22.56
C HIS A 621 -13.06 21.91 22.25
N GLN A 622 -13.77 22.94 21.74
CA GLN A 622 -15.15 22.86 21.29
C GLN A 622 -15.33 23.49 19.92
N ILE A 623 -16.20 22.89 19.13
CA ILE A 623 -16.72 23.44 17.89
C ILE A 623 -18.24 23.61 18.07
N ARG A 624 -18.75 24.83 17.94
CA ARG A 624 -20.18 25.12 17.93
C ARG A 624 -20.58 25.48 16.51
N GLY A 625 -21.51 24.75 15.95
CA GLY A 625 -21.98 24.96 14.60
C GLY A 625 -23.43 25.43 14.56
N PHE A 626 -23.75 26.26 13.59
CA PHE A 626 -25.07 26.87 13.38
C PHE A 626 -25.47 26.71 11.91
N ALA A 627 -26.46 25.88 11.65
CA ALA A 627 -26.92 25.58 10.28
C ALA A 627 -27.72 26.75 9.68
N ALA A 628 -28.34 27.60 10.49
CA ALA A 628 -29.06 28.77 10.02
C ALA A 628 -28.14 29.80 9.33
N THR A 629 -26.89 29.91 9.79
CA THR A 629 -25.90 30.85 9.25
C THR A 629 -24.73 30.15 8.57
N PHE A 630 -24.68 28.81 8.53
CA PHE A 630 -23.58 28.00 8.02
C PHE A 630 -22.23 28.33 8.66
N GLN A 631 -22.24 28.71 9.93
CA GLN A 631 -21.03 29.10 10.67
C GLN A 631 -20.60 28.05 11.69
N ASN A 632 -19.29 27.96 11.90
CA ASN A 632 -18.67 27.24 13.01
C ASN A 632 -17.85 28.21 13.85
N ILE A 633 -17.96 28.10 15.17
CA ILE A 633 -17.22 28.90 16.16
C ILE A 633 -16.38 27.93 17.00
N ILE A 634 -15.09 28.24 17.17
CA ILE A 634 -14.19 27.52 18.07
C ILE A 634 -14.23 28.20 19.42
N VAL A 635 -14.48 27.41 20.49
CA VAL A 635 -14.54 27.88 21.84
C VAL A 635 -13.60 27.06 22.72
N SER A 636 -12.90 27.72 23.64
CA SER A 636 -12.08 27.04 24.64
C SER A 636 -12.60 27.46 26.04
N GLY A 637 -12.73 26.47 26.93
CA GLY A 637 -13.12 26.69 28.32
C GLY A 637 -12.26 25.89 29.28
N GLN A 638 -11.99 26.42 30.44
CA GLN A 638 -11.24 25.72 31.48
C GLN A 638 -12.16 24.82 32.32
N SER A 639 -11.56 23.85 33.00
CA SER A 639 -12.25 23.04 34.00
C SER A 639 -12.76 23.90 35.14
N TYR A 640 -13.99 23.62 35.55
CA TYR A 640 -14.61 24.32 36.67
C TYR A 640 -14.44 23.55 37.98
N ASP A 641 -13.94 24.21 39.04
CA ASP A 641 -13.58 23.56 40.32
C ASP A 641 -14.77 22.90 41.02
N CYS A 642 -15.97 23.48 40.88
CA CYS A 642 -17.22 22.94 41.43
C CYS A 642 -18.02 22.15 40.39
N CYS A 643 -17.41 21.70 39.26
CA CYS A 643 -18.12 20.95 38.25
C CYS A 643 -18.74 19.68 38.82
N SER A 644 -20.02 19.44 38.51
CA SER A 644 -20.78 18.29 38.98
C SER A 644 -20.25 16.94 38.43
N ALA A 645 -19.38 16.94 37.40
CA ALA A 645 -18.89 15.73 36.77
C ALA A 645 -17.36 15.57 36.79
N CYS A 646 -16.58 16.62 36.50
CA CYS A 646 -15.14 16.48 36.33
C CYS A 646 -14.30 17.12 37.44
N SER A 647 -14.92 17.72 38.47
CA SER A 647 -14.18 18.26 39.63
C SER A 647 -13.40 17.18 40.38
N PRO A 648 -12.25 17.49 40.97
CA PRO A 648 -11.47 16.51 41.76
C PRO A 648 -12.29 15.85 42.85
N LYS A 649 -13.14 16.58 43.57
CA LYS A 649 -14.01 16.03 44.63
C LYS A 649 -14.91 14.92 44.12
N ILE A 650 -15.50 15.08 42.95
CA ILE A 650 -16.39 14.08 42.31
C ILE A 650 -15.58 12.88 41.83
N THR A 651 -14.48 13.12 41.15
CA THR A 651 -13.67 12.01 40.57
C THR A 651 -12.97 11.20 41.66
N ASP A 652 -12.53 11.82 42.74
CA ASP A 652 -11.86 11.12 43.85
C ASP A 652 -12.85 10.30 44.67
N GLU A 653 -14.05 10.84 44.94
CA GLU A 653 -15.12 10.07 45.58
C GLU A 653 -15.55 8.88 44.74
N PHE A 654 -15.67 9.06 43.41
CA PHE A 654 -15.94 7.94 42.47
C PHE A 654 -14.84 6.86 42.55
N LYS A 655 -13.55 7.25 42.57
CA LYS A 655 -12.43 6.29 42.68
C LYS A 655 -12.46 5.52 43.98
N GLN A 656 -12.90 6.17 45.10
CA GLN A 656 -12.93 5.54 46.40
C GLN A 656 -14.13 4.63 46.62
N SER A 657 -15.33 5.08 46.20
CA SER A 657 -16.61 4.47 46.54
C SER A 657 -17.25 3.68 45.37
N GLY A 658 -16.79 3.89 44.11
CA GLY A 658 -17.26 3.12 42.93
C GLY A 658 -18.78 3.08 42.80
N TRP A 659 -19.38 1.87 42.85
CA TRP A 659 -20.83 1.72 42.75
C TRP A 659 -21.61 2.42 43.86
N ASP A 660 -21.09 2.46 45.09
CA ASP A 660 -21.78 3.13 46.21
C ASP A 660 -21.90 4.65 46.00
N PHE A 661 -20.90 5.28 45.37
CA PHE A 661 -21.02 6.67 44.90
C PHE A 661 -22.14 6.81 43.88
N VAL A 662 -22.20 5.95 42.86
CA VAL A 662 -23.25 6.02 41.84
C VAL A 662 -24.62 5.82 42.46
N LYS A 663 -24.76 4.82 43.35
CA LYS A 663 -26.02 4.54 44.07
C LYS A 663 -26.52 5.75 44.85
N ARG A 664 -25.64 6.43 45.60
CA ARG A 664 -26.00 7.65 46.33
C ARG A 664 -26.41 8.79 45.40
N ALA A 665 -25.65 8.98 44.32
CA ALA A 665 -25.92 10.01 43.30
C ALA A 665 -27.29 9.82 42.62
N LEU A 666 -27.75 8.58 42.41
CA LEU A 666 -29.06 8.27 41.85
C LEU A 666 -30.22 8.37 42.86
N SER A 667 -29.91 8.17 44.15
CA SER A 667 -30.94 8.13 45.22
C SER A 667 -31.15 9.48 45.93
N ASP A 668 -30.14 10.36 45.91
CA ASP A 668 -30.17 11.65 46.60
C ASP A 668 -29.77 12.79 45.66
N GLU A 669 -30.75 13.58 45.22
CA GLU A 669 -30.56 14.73 44.34
C GLU A 669 -29.61 15.80 44.92
N SER A 670 -29.52 15.89 46.23
CA SER A 670 -28.68 16.89 46.94
C SER A 670 -27.21 16.43 47.06
N TYR A 671 -26.93 15.15 46.86
CA TYR A 671 -25.60 14.57 47.09
C TYR A 671 -24.53 15.16 46.19
N ILE A 672 -24.73 15.20 44.90
CA ILE A 672 -23.75 15.71 43.91
C ILE A 672 -23.56 17.23 44.06
N PRO A 673 -24.61 18.08 44.18
CA PRO A 673 -24.43 19.52 44.42
C PRO A 673 -23.63 19.82 45.69
N ASN A 674 -23.90 19.10 46.78
CA ASN A 674 -23.18 19.30 48.07
C ASN A 674 -21.73 18.81 47.96
N LEU A 675 -21.48 17.65 47.39
CA LEU A 675 -20.13 17.10 47.26
C LEU A 675 -19.23 17.96 46.36
N SER A 676 -19.73 18.44 45.24
CA SER A 676 -18.97 19.29 44.31
C SER A 676 -18.75 20.70 44.86
N GLY A 677 -19.58 21.18 45.79
CA GLY A 677 -19.63 22.56 46.24
C GLY A 677 -20.54 23.46 45.40
N LEU A 678 -21.24 22.92 44.42
CA LEU A 678 -22.13 23.67 43.53
C LEU A 678 -23.33 24.27 44.31
N ALA A 679 -23.82 23.56 45.33
CA ALA A 679 -24.89 24.05 46.19
C ALA A 679 -24.56 25.39 46.91
N GLU A 680 -23.31 25.58 47.29
CA GLU A 680 -22.85 26.86 47.90
C GLU A 680 -22.83 27.98 46.85
N VAL A 681 -22.36 27.69 45.63
CA VAL A 681 -22.36 28.64 44.51
C VAL A 681 -23.79 29.07 44.17
N GLN A 682 -24.74 28.13 44.14
CA GLN A 682 -26.16 28.40 43.89
C GLN A 682 -26.75 29.30 44.97
N LYS A 683 -26.47 29.01 46.24
CA LYS A 683 -26.94 29.86 47.36
C LYS A 683 -26.37 31.29 47.27
N LEU A 684 -25.09 31.43 46.94
CA LEU A 684 -24.48 32.75 46.75
C LEU A 684 -25.11 33.50 45.57
N ALA A 685 -25.38 32.82 44.46
CA ALA A 685 -26.04 33.42 43.31
C ALA A 685 -27.49 33.85 43.65
N GLU A 686 -28.24 33.10 44.45
CA GLU A 686 -29.57 33.45 44.92
C GLU A 686 -29.55 34.68 45.86
N ILE A 687 -28.55 34.77 46.72
CA ILE A 687 -28.39 35.95 47.62
C ILE A 687 -28.11 37.19 46.76
N VAL A 688 -27.14 37.12 45.85
CA VAL A 688 -26.80 38.25 44.97
C VAL A 688 -27.98 38.66 44.08
N SER A 689 -28.79 37.71 43.59
CA SER A 689 -29.98 38.03 42.79
C SER A 689 -31.10 38.69 43.60
N LYS A 690 -31.21 38.35 44.88
CA LYS A 690 -32.15 39.02 45.80
C LYS A 690 -31.69 40.45 46.23
N ASP A 691 -30.37 40.66 46.28
CA ASP A 691 -29.79 41.98 46.59
C ASP A 691 -29.79 42.91 45.36
N LEU A 692 -29.89 42.39 44.17
CA LEU A 692 -30.18 43.12 42.95
C LEU A 692 -31.69 43.36 42.86
N ASP A 693 -32.19 44.25 43.71
CA ASP A 693 -33.55 44.75 43.63
C ASP A 693 -33.67 45.54 42.32
N TRP A 694 -34.27 44.90 41.33
CA TRP A 694 -34.74 45.60 40.16
C TRP A 694 -35.91 46.43 40.60
N SER A 695 -35.64 47.65 41.24
CA SER A 695 -36.61 48.65 41.36
C SER A 695 -37.09 48.95 39.93
N GLU A 696 -38.28 48.48 39.63
CA GLU A 696 -39.07 48.98 38.53
C GLU A 696 -39.26 50.47 38.88
N ASN A 697 -38.47 51.30 38.23
CA ASN A 697 -38.80 52.71 38.10
C ASN A 697 -40.05 52.73 37.18
N GLU A 698 -41.23 52.68 37.81
CA GLU A 698 -42.46 53.19 37.24
C GLU A 698 -42.24 54.72 37.08
N GLY A 699 -41.56 55.05 35.99
CA GLY A 699 -41.60 56.42 35.47
C GLY A 699 -42.97 56.67 34.92
N SER A 700 -43.78 57.31 35.73
CA SER A 700 -44.95 57.99 35.28
C SER A 700 -44.60 58.96 34.13
N ASP A 701 -44.93 58.55 32.94
CA ASP A 701 -44.98 59.48 31.79
C ASP A 701 -46.44 59.84 31.52
N ASP A 702 -46.91 60.72 32.41
CA ASP A 702 -48.07 61.58 32.16
C ASP A 702 -47.54 62.84 31.48
N SER A 703 -48.12 63.16 30.35
CA SER A 703 -48.09 64.41 29.61
C SER A 703 -47.21 64.35 28.32
N LEU A 704 -47.87 64.22 27.22
CA LEU A 704 -48.03 65.34 26.28
C LEU A 704 -48.99 64.94 25.15
N GLY A 705 -50.11 65.66 25.10
CA GLY A 705 -51.05 65.68 24.03
C GLY A 705 -50.55 66.49 22.81
N GLU A 706 -51.30 66.26 21.76
CA GLU A 706 -51.41 66.79 20.42
C GLU A 706 -50.63 66.03 19.37
#